data_387902204d9a5404c2b5150912fc11e1
#
_entry.id   387902204d9a5404c2b5150912fc11e1
#
_cell.length_a   1.000
_cell.length_b   1.000
_cell.length_c   1.000
_cell.angle_alpha   90.00
_cell.angle_beta   90.00
_cell.angle_gamma   90.00
#
_symmetry.space_group_name_H-M   'P 1'
#
loop_
_entity.id
_entity.type
_entity.pdbx_description
1 polymer ?
#
loop_
_entity_poly.entity_id
_entity_poly.type
_entity_poly.pdbx_seq_one_letter_code
_entity_poly.pdbx_strand_id
1 'polypeptide(L)'
;MWIEKLAVTAQEAFKSAMDIASKHEAATTEPLHLLDAILSADENNLKAIITRIGADPADAEVEHQPKVSGQTFMGMVAPSREFDALMNNAEKIAGKLDDNYITTEHLLIALSEDKGQAGRILNDAGVTRETVEAAYQDLRGDTRVTDAESKTEFEVLEQYGQNLTQQARDGKLDPVIGRSEEIRRTVQVLSRRTKNNPVLIGEPGVGKTAIVEGLAQRIVAGDVPSSLKDRELIALDLPAMLAGAKYRGEFEDRLKAVLREVKQSDGQIILFIDELHTIVGAGSTGDSSMDAGNMLKPALARGELHAIGATTLDEYRKYIEKDAALERRFQPVLVGEPTVEDTIAILRGLKEKYEIHHGVRIKDSALVAAAELSNRYITDRFLPDKAIDLMDEAASRLRIEIDSMPEEVDLAERKLTQMQIEEQALMKETDEPSRERLEALRKEISAAREALDSQKALWKNEKDVIVSVQNLKADIEAAQIEEEQATREGDLARASELRYGTIPALQQKLAQAEEVLENRQQDGAILKEEVGEDEIAEVVSTWTGIPVTKMMQGEMAKLVDLEDKLRERVVGQDKAVAAVAGAIRRNRAGLSDPNRPIGSFLFLGPTGVGKTELAKALAEYLFDTERAMVRIDMSEYMEKHSVARLVGAPPGYVGYDEGGQLTEAVRRKPYSVILLDEVEKAHPDVFNILLQVLDDGRLTDGQGRVVSFKNAIIIMTSNIGSQSIREFAGEDQNQGSGNSMGKVMEDLMTADVEVAAKRLAELNNKINDALRNTFRPEFLNRIDEVITFNPLSIAAMEPIVGLQLADVRERLADRRIDLVVTPAAMEHLAIDGYDPVYGARPLRRLIQREVTDRVATEIINGTVHDGATVTVDIDGEGQYCSKVENRHELNAGDDIVAQAERFLGGQE
;
A
#
# COMPACT_ATOMS: atom_id res chain seq x y z
N MET A 1 22.65 -26.26 53.48
CA MET A 1 21.47 -27.05 53.10
C MET A 1 21.23 -26.80 51.63
N TRP A 2 21.07 -27.81 50.80
CA TRP A 2 20.99 -27.66 49.33
C TRP A 2 19.95 -26.60 48.84
N ILE A 3 18.88 -26.38 49.58
CA ILE A 3 17.84 -25.42 49.27
C ILE A 3 18.35 -23.99 49.02
N GLU A 4 19.38 -23.57 49.78
CA GLU A 4 19.96 -22.22 49.65
C GLU A 4 20.87 -22.10 48.42
N LYS A 5 21.23 -23.23 47.81
CA LYS A 5 22.08 -23.31 46.62
C LYS A 5 21.35 -23.59 45.33
N LEU A 6 20.02 -23.62 45.35
CA LEU A 6 19.23 -23.80 44.12
C LEU A 6 19.24 -22.53 43.31
N ALA A 7 19.52 -22.62 42.02
CA ALA A 7 19.22 -21.59 41.05
C ALA A 7 17.71 -21.38 40.93
N VAL A 8 17.26 -20.25 40.42
CA VAL A 8 15.83 -19.89 40.31
C VAL A 8 15.06 -20.94 39.54
N THR A 9 15.59 -21.43 38.41
CA THR A 9 14.99 -22.51 37.59
C THR A 9 14.83 -23.82 38.37
N ALA A 10 15.85 -24.23 39.13
CA ALA A 10 15.79 -25.41 39.95
C ALA A 10 14.84 -25.26 41.17
N GLN A 11 14.67 -24.03 41.69
CA GLN A 11 13.65 -23.73 42.71
C GLN A 11 12.23 -23.89 42.15
N GLU A 12 11.99 -23.39 40.93
CA GLU A 12 10.70 -23.54 40.25
C GLU A 12 10.41 -25.00 39.94
N ALA A 13 11.41 -25.76 39.46
CA ALA A 13 11.26 -27.19 39.19
C ALA A 13 10.93 -27.97 40.49
N PHE A 14 11.60 -27.64 41.62
CA PHE A 14 11.29 -28.22 42.92
C PHE A 14 9.87 -27.93 43.40
N LYS A 15 9.41 -26.65 43.24
CA LYS A 15 8.04 -26.26 43.56
C LYS A 15 7.01 -26.96 42.66
N SER A 16 7.26 -27.05 41.38
CA SER A 16 6.40 -27.78 40.44
C SER A 16 6.33 -29.29 40.80
N ALA A 17 7.47 -29.90 41.18
CA ALA A 17 7.48 -31.30 41.65
C ALA A 17 6.62 -31.53 42.90
N MET A 18 6.61 -30.57 43.84
CA MET A 18 5.73 -30.61 45.01
C MET A 18 4.25 -30.48 44.64
N ASP A 19 3.95 -29.58 43.70
CA ASP A 19 2.59 -29.37 43.18
C ASP A 19 2.07 -30.61 42.42
N ILE A 20 2.91 -31.25 41.63
CA ILE A 20 2.62 -32.50 40.92
C ILE A 20 2.34 -33.62 41.96
N ALA A 21 3.22 -33.79 42.96
CA ALA A 21 3.03 -34.75 44.03
C ALA A 21 1.70 -34.52 44.78
N SER A 22 1.36 -33.26 45.07
CA SER A 22 0.10 -32.88 45.71
C SER A 22 -1.12 -33.20 44.85
N LYS A 23 -1.09 -32.91 43.55
CA LYS A 23 -2.17 -33.26 42.62
C LYS A 23 -2.43 -34.75 42.49
N HIS A 24 -1.38 -35.55 42.60
CA HIS A 24 -1.48 -37.02 42.57
C HIS A 24 -1.72 -37.66 43.96
N GLU A 25 -2.03 -36.83 44.98
CA GLU A 25 -2.28 -37.28 46.36
C GLU A 25 -1.14 -38.15 46.94
N ALA A 26 0.11 -37.88 46.52
CA ALA A 26 1.27 -38.59 46.99
C ALA A 26 1.62 -38.14 48.45
N ALA A 27 2.10 -39.06 49.28
CA ALA A 27 2.49 -38.79 50.66
C ALA A 27 3.80 -37.99 50.74
N THR A 28 4.70 -38.18 49.74
CA THR A 28 6.02 -37.55 49.68
C THR A 28 6.37 -37.15 48.24
N THR A 29 7.20 -36.14 48.07
CA THR A 29 7.77 -35.80 46.75
C THR A 29 8.89 -36.78 46.44
N GLU A 30 8.76 -37.53 45.37
CA GLU A 30 9.70 -38.53 44.88
C GLU A 30 10.55 -37.99 43.70
N PRO A 31 11.71 -38.56 43.37
CA PRO A 31 12.50 -38.21 42.18
C PRO A 31 11.71 -38.21 40.87
N LEU A 32 10.70 -39.08 40.76
CA LEU A 32 9.85 -39.18 39.59
C LEU A 32 9.00 -37.89 39.36
N HIS A 33 8.48 -37.28 40.45
CA HIS A 33 7.78 -36.00 40.35
C HIS A 33 8.70 -34.85 39.91
N LEU A 34 9.98 -34.93 40.27
CA LEU A 34 10.97 -33.96 39.81
C LEU A 34 11.29 -34.16 38.31
N LEU A 35 11.42 -35.38 37.86
CA LEU A 35 11.61 -35.69 36.44
C LEU A 35 10.44 -35.15 35.61
N ASP A 36 9.21 -35.43 36.03
CA ASP A 36 8.01 -34.88 35.36
C ASP A 36 7.98 -33.34 35.37
N ALA A 37 8.34 -32.74 36.50
CA ALA A 37 8.40 -31.27 36.59
C ALA A 37 9.41 -30.63 35.65
N ILE A 38 10.62 -31.19 35.52
CA ILE A 38 11.66 -30.61 34.67
C ILE A 38 11.43 -30.87 33.16
N LEU A 39 10.80 -31.99 32.78
CA LEU A 39 10.47 -32.32 31.41
C LEU A 39 9.20 -31.59 30.93
N SER A 40 8.24 -31.33 31.86
CA SER A 40 7.04 -30.56 31.57
C SER A 40 7.28 -29.03 31.57
N ALA A 41 8.41 -28.56 32.13
CA ALA A 41 8.77 -27.16 32.08
C ALA A 41 9.15 -26.77 30.63
N ASP A 42 8.70 -25.62 30.19
CA ASP A 42 8.95 -25.11 28.82
C ASP A 42 10.40 -24.66 28.60
N GLU A 43 11.34 -25.13 29.42
CA GLU A 43 12.73 -24.77 29.33
C GLU A 43 13.45 -25.65 28.27
N ASN A 44 13.86 -25.02 27.18
CA ASN A 44 14.50 -25.65 26.04
C ASN A 44 15.83 -26.35 26.34
N ASN A 45 16.55 -25.97 27.39
CA ASN A 45 17.88 -26.47 27.70
C ASN A 45 17.93 -28.02 27.93
N LEU A 46 17.01 -28.59 28.66
CA LEU A 46 16.99 -30.00 28.93
C LEU A 46 16.61 -30.83 27.69
N LYS A 47 15.69 -30.31 26.89
CA LYS A 47 15.31 -30.91 25.60
C LYS A 47 16.49 -30.90 24.63
N ALA A 48 17.23 -29.75 24.57
CA ALA A 48 18.44 -29.63 23.75
C ALA A 48 19.52 -30.67 24.18
N ILE A 49 19.75 -30.85 25.48
CA ILE A 49 20.72 -31.84 25.98
C ILE A 49 20.27 -33.27 25.58
N ILE A 50 19.00 -33.62 25.78
CA ILE A 50 18.46 -34.95 25.45
C ILE A 50 18.53 -35.20 23.93
N THR A 51 18.16 -34.22 23.09
CA THR A 51 18.27 -34.33 21.63
C THR A 51 19.71 -34.47 21.16
N ARG A 52 20.67 -33.74 21.79
CA ARG A 52 22.10 -33.85 21.47
C ARG A 52 22.71 -35.21 21.80
N ILE A 53 22.16 -35.90 22.78
CA ILE A 53 22.52 -37.28 23.09
C ILE A 53 21.99 -38.25 22.01
N GLY A 54 21.05 -37.83 21.17
CA GLY A 54 20.37 -38.64 20.16
C GLY A 54 19.18 -39.42 20.75
N ALA A 55 18.65 -39.00 21.90
CA ALA A 55 17.43 -39.52 22.51
C ALA A 55 16.24 -38.62 22.19
N ASP A 56 15.05 -39.22 22.05
CA ASP A 56 13.83 -38.43 21.89
C ASP A 56 13.33 -38.00 23.29
N PRO A 57 13.11 -36.68 23.50
CA PRO A 57 12.54 -36.17 24.75
C PRO A 57 11.19 -36.84 25.13
N ALA A 58 10.41 -37.27 24.14
CA ALA A 58 9.14 -37.96 24.36
C ALA A 58 9.33 -39.35 24.99
N ASP A 59 10.45 -40.04 24.70
CA ASP A 59 10.74 -41.36 25.30
C ASP A 59 11.09 -41.27 26.80
N ALA A 60 11.46 -40.05 27.26
CA ALA A 60 11.76 -39.78 28.66
C ALA A 60 10.50 -39.30 29.45
N GLU A 61 9.35 -39.13 28.82
CA GLU A 61 8.11 -38.67 29.45
C GLU A 61 7.56 -39.69 30.46
N VAL A 62 6.96 -39.19 31.53
CA VAL A 62 6.42 -40.00 32.63
C VAL A 62 4.95 -40.34 32.34
N GLU A 63 4.71 -41.47 31.64
CA GLU A 63 3.34 -41.88 31.27
C GLU A 63 2.44 -42.27 32.49
N HIS A 64 2.98 -42.78 33.60
CA HIS A 64 2.21 -43.21 34.74
C HIS A 64 2.90 -42.90 36.08
N GLN A 65 2.29 -42.02 36.87
CA GLN A 65 2.72 -41.76 38.24
C GLN A 65 2.21 -42.85 39.20
N PRO A 66 3.05 -43.46 40.07
CA PRO A 66 2.63 -44.49 40.98
C PRO A 66 1.70 -43.98 42.06
N LYS A 67 0.48 -44.52 42.14
CA LYS A 67 -0.38 -44.30 43.31
C LYS A 67 0.22 -45.03 44.51
N VAL A 68 0.80 -44.32 45.47
CA VAL A 68 1.29 -44.88 46.71
C VAL A 68 0.09 -45.23 47.59
N SER A 69 -0.23 -46.50 47.66
CA SER A 69 -1.31 -47.04 48.52
C SER A 69 -0.86 -47.03 49.96
N GLY A 70 -1.58 -46.31 50.82
CA GLY A 70 -1.57 -46.62 52.28
C GLY A 70 -1.19 -45.49 53.23
N GLN A 71 -0.95 -44.26 52.84
CA GLN A 71 -0.77 -43.12 53.75
C GLN A 71 -1.79 -42.05 53.52
N THR A 72 -2.35 -41.51 54.61
CA THR A 72 -3.38 -40.45 54.57
C THR A 72 -2.72 -39.14 54.18
N PHE A 73 -3.16 -38.52 53.08
CA PHE A 73 -2.74 -37.18 52.62
C PHE A 73 -3.16 -36.16 53.68
N MET A 74 -2.17 -35.42 54.26
CA MET A 74 -2.41 -34.40 55.29
C MET A 74 -2.23 -32.94 54.74
N GLY A 75 -2.27 -32.72 53.42
CA GLY A 75 -2.24 -31.38 52.83
C GLY A 75 -0.88 -30.67 52.74
N MET A 76 0.20 -31.25 53.27
CA MET A 76 1.58 -30.80 53.07
C MET A 76 2.43 -32.00 52.61
N VAL A 77 3.02 -31.88 51.40
CA VAL A 77 3.87 -32.92 50.83
C VAL A 77 5.31 -32.59 51.22
N ALA A 78 6.01 -33.53 51.90
CA ALA A 78 7.43 -33.40 52.27
C ALA A 78 8.32 -34.21 51.31
N PRO A 79 9.58 -33.78 51.06
CA PRO A 79 10.52 -34.55 50.27
C PRO A 79 10.76 -35.97 50.88
N SER A 80 10.87 -36.99 50.01
CA SER A 80 11.24 -38.36 50.43
C SER A 80 12.74 -38.43 50.75
N ARG A 81 13.17 -39.50 51.41
CA ARG A 81 14.59 -39.75 51.66
C ARG A 81 15.40 -39.94 50.37
N GLU A 82 14.80 -40.52 49.38
CA GLU A 82 15.33 -40.70 48.02
C GLU A 82 15.47 -39.36 47.33
N PHE A 83 14.49 -38.46 47.45
CA PHE A 83 14.56 -37.11 46.92
C PHE A 83 15.68 -36.28 47.62
N ASP A 84 15.80 -36.30 48.94
CA ASP A 84 16.88 -35.65 49.65
C ASP A 84 18.27 -36.18 49.26
N ALA A 85 18.39 -37.50 49.00
CA ALA A 85 19.64 -38.13 48.55
C ALA A 85 20.02 -37.63 47.13
N LEU A 86 19.04 -37.51 46.24
CA LEU A 86 19.19 -36.98 44.89
C LEU A 86 19.67 -35.53 44.94
N MET A 87 19.03 -34.66 45.72
CA MET A 87 19.39 -33.24 45.85
C MET A 87 20.82 -33.08 46.42
N ASN A 88 21.21 -33.89 47.40
CA ASN A 88 22.58 -33.91 47.91
C ASN A 88 23.60 -34.43 46.86
N ASN A 89 23.16 -35.29 45.95
CA ASN A 89 23.99 -35.72 44.81
C ASN A 89 24.14 -34.58 43.77
N ALA A 90 23.08 -33.90 43.46
CA ALA A 90 23.11 -32.71 42.56
C ALA A 90 24.04 -31.62 43.09
N GLU A 91 24.03 -31.36 44.43
CA GLU A 91 24.97 -30.41 45.07
C GLU A 91 26.42 -30.86 44.90
N LYS A 92 26.72 -32.18 44.98
CA LYS A 92 28.06 -32.68 44.73
C LYS A 92 28.48 -32.58 43.26
N ILE A 93 27.54 -32.77 42.33
CA ILE A 93 27.78 -32.65 40.89
C ILE A 93 28.10 -31.19 40.58
N ALA A 94 27.28 -30.23 41.04
CA ALA A 94 27.55 -28.79 40.87
C ALA A 94 28.93 -28.41 41.41
N GLY A 95 29.27 -28.90 42.63
CA GLY A 95 30.59 -28.65 43.19
C GLY A 95 31.76 -29.26 42.43
N LYS A 96 31.58 -30.40 41.72
CA LYS A 96 32.60 -30.99 40.85
C LYS A 96 32.83 -30.19 39.55
N LEU A 97 31.76 -29.51 39.11
CA LEU A 97 31.75 -28.68 37.93
C LEU A 97 32.16 -27.24 38.23
N ASP A 98 32.59 -26.95 39.47
CA ASP A 98 32.96 -25.59 39.98
C ASP A 98 31.78 -24.56 39.91
N ASP A 99 30.56 -25.05 40.03
CA ASP A 99 29.38 -24.19 40.03
C ASP A 99 28.93 -23.90 41.46
N ASN A 100 28.50 -22.65 41.74
CA ASN A 100 28.08 -22.20 43.06
C ASN A 100 26.61 -22.56 43.35
N TYR A 101 25.80 -22.75 42.28
CA TYR A 101 24.36 -23.03 42.37
C TYR A 101 24.00 -24.29 41.61
N ILE A 102 22.96 -24.98 42.09
CA ILE A 102 22.39 -26.19 41.47
C ILE A 102 21.35 -25.73 40.45
N THR A 103 21.53 -26.09 39.18
CA THR A 103 20.62 -25.83 38.07
C THR A 103 19.81 -27.06 37.70
N THR A 104 18.85 -26.93 36.78
CA THR A 104 18.04 -28.04 36.25
C THR A 104 18.89 -29.11 35.57
N GLU A 105 19.99 -28.74 34.92
CA GLU A 105 20.93 -29.65 34.28
C GLU A 105 21.64 -30.53 35.33
N HIS A 106 22.04 -29.97 36.46
CA HIS A 106 22.62 -30.75 37.58
C HIS A 106 21.57 -31.72 38.15
N LEU A 107 20.30 -31.33 38.18
CA LEU A 107 19.20 -32.21 38.59
C LEU A 107 19.00 -33.33 37.58
N LEU A 108 19.09 -33.12 36.26
CA LEU A 108 19.02 -34.15 35.24
C LEU A 108 20.17 -35.17 35.36
N ILE A 109 21.40 -34.70 35.57
CA ILE A 109 22.55 -35.58 35.79
C ILE A 109 22.33 -36.41 37.07
N ALA A 110 21.80 -35.82 38.13
CA ALA A 110 21.53 -36.54 39.36
C ALA A 110 20.39 -37.56 39.22
N LEU A 111 19.34 -37.21 38.43
CA LEU A 111 18.22 -38.12 38.10
C LEU A 111 18.66 -39.32 37.26
N SER A 112 19.61 -39.16 36.33
CA SER A 112 20.14 -40.26 35.54
C SER A 112 20.90 -41.30 36.38
N GLU A 113 21.40 -40.91 37.56
CA GLU A 113 22.02 -41.82 38.56
C GLU A 113 21.02 -42.42 39.55
N ASP A 114 19.75 -41.99 39.54
CA ASP A 114 18.74 -42.49 40.46
C ASP A 114 18.49 -43.99 40.23
N LYS A 115 18.45 -44.75 41.33
CA LYS A 115 18.19 -46.19 41.29
C LYS A 115 16.69 -46.51 41.25
N GLY A 116 15.84 -45.49 41.40
CA GLY A 116 14.40 -45.58 41.38
C GLY A 116 13.82 -45.66 39.97
N GLN A 117 12.56 -45.27 39.85
CA GLN A 117 11.83 -45.29 38.58
C GLN A 117 12.29 -44.19 37.62
N ALA A 118 12.65 -43.01 38.15
CA ALA A 118 13.10 -41.88 37.33
C ALA A 118 14.39 -42.19 36.56
N GLY A 119 15.38 -42.76 37.25
CA GLY A 119 16.65 -43.15 36.60
C GLY A 119 16.48 -44.31 35.61
N ARG A 120 15.49 -45.21 35.79
CA ARG A 120 15.21 -46.26 34.81
C ARG A 120 14.63 -45.71 33.53
N ILE A 121 13.66 -44.81 33.62
CA ILE A 121 13.05 -44.12 32.45
C ILE A 121 14.13 -43.42 31.62
N LEU A 122 14.98 -42.65 32.27
CA LEU A 122 16.08 -41.92 31.59
C LEU A 122 17.09 -42.87 30.95
N ASN A 123 17.50 -43.95 31.66
CA ASN A 123 18.46 -44.93 31.14
C ASN A 123 17.85 -45.74 29.98
N ASP A 124 16.59 -46.10 30.05
CA ASP A 124 15.86 -46.83 28.98
C ASP A 124 15.74 -45.96 27.72
N ALA A 125 15.62 -44.64 27.88
CA ALA A 125 15.66 -43.63 26.79
C ALA A 125 17.13 -43.32 26.32
N GLY A 126 18.15 -43.99 26.87
CA GLY A 126 19.56 -43.75 26.50
C GLY A 126 20.21 -42.54 27.19
N VAL A 127 19.47 -41.88 28.09
CA VAL A 127 19.94 -40.70 28.85
C VAL A 127 20.68 -41.15 30.09
N THR A 128 21.97 -41.44 29.92
CA THR A 128 22.85 -41.91 31.00
C THR A 128 23.65 -40.77 31.58
N ARG A 129 24.22 -40.97 32.82
CA ARG A 129 25.07 -39.93 33.41
C ARG A 129 26.18 -39.47 32.46
N GLU A 130 26.90 -40.44 31.88
CA GLU A 130 28.08 -40.13 31.06
C GLU A 130 27.70 -39.33 29.81
N THR A 131 26.57 -39.69 29.18
CA THR A 131 26.06 -38.97 27.98
C THR A 131 25.56 -37.57 28.35
N VAL A 132 24.82 -37.40 29.47
CA VAL A 132 24.31 -36.09 29.91
C VAL A 132 25.45 -35.17 30.36
N GLU A 133 26.42 -35.70 31.14
CA GLU A 133 27.57 -34.93 31.64
C GLU A 133 28.44 -34.47 30.47
N ALA A 134 28.68 -35.32 29.46
CA ALA A 134 29.42 -34.98 28.24
C ALA A 134 28.66 -33.90 27.40
N ALA A 135 27.37 -34.10 27.15
CA ALA A 135 26.57 -33.14 26.38
C ALA A 135 26.45 -31.79 27.11
N TYR A 136 26.27 -31.80 28.43
CA TYR A 136 26.24 -30.57 29.21
C TYR A 136 27.58 -29.84 29.20
N GLN A 137 28.70 -30.52 29.31
CA GLN A 137 30.06 -29.92 29.23
C GLN A 137 30.33 -29.35 27.84
N ASP A 138 29.91 -30.04 26.80
CA ASP A 138 30.04 -29.57 25.41
C ASP A 138 29.22 -28.27 25.14
N LEU A 139 27.99 -28.27 25.64
CA LEU A 139 27.10 -27.11 25.48
C LEU A 139 27.49 -25.89 26.34
N ARG A 140 27.97 -26.13 27.60
CA ARG A 140 28.33 -25.03 28.52
C ARG A 140 29.67 -24.40 28.24
N GLY A 141 30.63 -25.14 27.63
CA GLY A 141 32.02 -24.71 27.47
C GLY A 141 32.67 -24.35 28.82
N ASP A 142 33.38 -23.20 28.88
CA ASP A 142 34.05 -22.69 30.09
C ASP A 142 33.10 -21.85 31.02
N THR A 143 31.81 -21.84 30.78
CA THR A 143 30.84 -21.03 31.56
C THR A 143 30.61 -21.66 32.93
N ARG A 144 30.64 -20.84 34.02
CA ARG A 144 30.36 -21.27 35.40
C ARG A 144 29.12 -20.58 35.92
N VAL A 145 28.29 -21.32 36.67
CA VAL A 145 27.10 -20.76 37.30
C VAL A 145 27.51 -20.14 38.64
N THR A 146 27.74 -18.83 38.60
CA THR A 146 28.19 -18.04 39.78
C THR A 146 27.07 -17.27 40.46
N ASP A 147 25.89 -17.10 39.82
CA ASP A 147 24.76 -16.35 40.31
C ASP A 147 23.50 -17.24 40.31
N ALA A 148 22.61 -17.05 41.27
CA ALA A 148 21.34 -17.77 41.37
C ALA A 148 20.36 -17.46 40.25
N GLU A 149 20.44 -16.25 39.64
CA GLU A 149 19.62 -15.80 38.54
C GLU A 149 20.22 -16.13 37.16
N SER A 150 21.42 -16.73 37.07
CA SER A 150 22.04 -17.06 35.78
C SER A 150 21.25 -18.15 35.08
N LYS A 151 20.47 -17.77 34.08
CA LYS A 151 19.89 -18.66 33.07
C LYS A 151 20.97 -18.94 32.03
N THR A 152 21.44 -20.18 31.95
CA THR A 152 22.29 -20.62 30.86
C THR A 152 21.38 -20.99 29.71
N GLU A 153 21.05 -20.05 28.82
CA GLU A 153 20.31 -20.36 27.60
C GLU A 153 21.31 -20.93 26.59
N PHE A 154 21.11 -22.17 26.16
CA PHE A 154 21.81 -22.81 25.06
C PHE A 154 20.98 -22.65 23.77
N GLU A 155 21.66 -22.60 22.61
CA GLU A 155 21.03 -22.50 21.31
C GLU A 155 20.16 -21.23 21.13
N VAL A 156 20.62 -20.12 21.69
CA VAL A 156 19.93 -18.82 21.63
C VAL A 156 19.82 -18.31 20.19
N LEU A 157 20.80 -18.66 19.33
CA LEU A 157 20.77 -18.34 17.91
C LEU A 157 19.70 -19.11 17.14
N GLU A 158 19.32 -20.32 17.56
CA GLU A 158 18.18 -21.03 16.96
C GLU A 158 16.84 -20.40 17.37
N GLN A 159 16.78 -19.87 18.59
CA GLN A 159 15.58 -19.26 19.13
C GLN A 159 15.31 -17.84 18.56
N TYR A 160 16.35 -17.02 18.38
CA TYR A 160 16.24 -15.61 17.98
C TYR A 160 16.91 -15.30 16.65
N GLY A 161 17.38 -16.31 15.91
CA GLY A 161 18.03 -16.17 14.63
C GLY A 161 17.39 -17.02 13.55
N GLN A 162 17.36 -16.51 12.34
CA GLN A 162 16.97 -17.27 11.15
C GLN A 162 18.23 -17.61 10.35
N ASN A 163 18.54 -18.88 10.18
CA ASN A 163 19.70 -19.33 9.41
C ASN A 163 19.42 -19.23 7.90
N LEU A 164 19.84 -18.13 7.28
CA LEU A 164 19.62 -17.88 5.85
C LEU A 164 20.40 -18.86 4.96
N THR A 165 21.55 -19.33 5.39
CA THR A 165 22.32 -20.34 4.63
C THR A 165 21.63 -21.71 4.65
N GLN A 166 20.94 -22.06 5.75
CA GLN A 166 20.13 -23.26 5.79
C GLN A 166 18.89 -23.12 4.92
N GLN A 167 18.21 -21.97 4.98
CA GLN A 167 17.07 -21.69 4.08
C GLN A 167 17.47 -21.72 2.60
N ALA A 168 18.69 -21.24 2.27
CA ALA A 168 19.23 -21.35 0.92
C ALA A 168 19.50 -22.82 0.51
N ARG A 169 19.99 -23.66 1.42
CA ARG A 169 20.13 -25.11 1.18
C ARG A 169 18.78 -25.79 0.95
N ASP A 170 17.77 -25.38 1.69
CA ASP A 170 16.42 -25.89 1.59
C ASP A 170 15.63 -25.36 0.37
N GLY A 171 16.22 -24.41 -0.42
CA GLY A 171 15.55 -23.80 -1.58
C GLY A 171 14.39 -22.85 -1.22
N LYS A 172 14.32 -22.39 0.04
CA LYS A 172 13.22 -21.52 0.53
C LYS A 172 13.42 -20.05 0.21
N LEU A 173 14.64 -19.62 -0.16
CA LEU A 173 14.91 -18.22 -0.49
C LEU A 173 14.48 -17.88 -1.91
N ASP A 174 14.10 -16.64 -2.12
CA ASP A 174 13.78 -16.12 -3.43
C ASP A 174 15.03 -15.89 -4.29
N PRO A 175 14.96 -16.04 -5.61
CA PRO A 175 16.09 -15.76 -6.48
C PRO A 175 16.43 -14.26 -6.47
N VAL A 176 17.69 -13.93 -6.23
CA VAL A 176 18.14 -12.54 -6.17
C VAL A 176 18.69 -12.09 -7.52
N ILE A 177 18.03 -11.13 -8.13
CA ILE A 177 18.29 -10.63 -9.48
C ILE A 177 18.71 -9.15 -9.41
N GLY A 178 19.66 -8.75 -10.26
CA GLY A 178 20.04 -7.33 -10.43
C GLY A 178 20.94 -6.75 -9.33
N ARG A 179 21.33 -7.51 -8.29
CA ARG A 179 22.11 -7.01 -7.14
C ARG A 179 23.54 -7.53 -7.07
N SER A 180 24.11 -7.94 -8.21
CA SER A 180 25.43 -8.57 -8.25
C SER A 180 26.59 -7.66 -7.81
N GLU A 181 26.49 -6.35 -8.06
CA GLU A 181 27.52 -5.39 -7.66
C GLU A 181 27.54 -5.16 -6.15
N GLU A 182 26.35 -4.97 -5.55
CA GLU A 182 26.20 -4.77 -4.10
C GLU A 182 26.61 -6.02 -3.32
N ILE A 183 26.22 -7.22 -3.80
CA ILE A 183 26.68 -8.49 -3.20
C ILE A 183 28.20 -8.60 -3.30
N ARG A 184 28.79 -8.33 -4.48
CA ARG A 184 30.25 -8.36 -4.65
C ARG A 184 30.94 -7.37 -3.72
N ARG A 185 30.38 -6.16 -3.56
CA ARG A 185 30.90 -5.15 -2.64
C ARG A 185 30.83 -5.60 -1.20
N THR A 186 29.72 -6.22 -0.80
CA THR A 186 29.52 -6.79 0.54
C THR A 186 30.56 -7.89 0.82
N VAL A 187 30.76 -8.83 -0.11
CA VAL A 187 31.79 -9.87 -0.05
C VAL A 187 33.18 -9.25 0.07
N GLN A 188 33.47 -8.21 -0.73
CA GLN A 188 34.77 -7.52 -0.67
C GLN A 188 35.01 -6.87 0.70
N VAL A 189 33.97 -6.27 1.31
CA VAL A 189 34.07 -5.65 2.64
C VAL A 189 34.30 -6.74 3.71
N LEU A 190 33.54 -7.81 3.70
CA LEU A 190 33.68 -8.94 4.64
C LEU A 190 35.07 -9.57 4.61
N SER A 191 35.72 -9.57 3.44
CA SER A 191 37.07 -10.14 3.27
C SER A 191 38.19 -9.18 3.70
N ARG A 192 37.90 -7.98 4.19
CA ARG A 192 38.92 -7.02 4.68
C ARG A 192 39.46 -7.40 6.03
N ARG A 193 40.69 -6.98 6.32
CA ARG A 193 41.32 -7.14 7.64
C ARG A 193 40.74 -6.18 8.70
N THR A 194 40.30 -5.01 8.28
CA THR A 194 39.70 -3.95 9.12
C THR A 194 38.53 -3.33 8.41
N LYS A 195 37.57 -2.78 9.14
CA LYS A 195 36.29 -2.29 8.60
C LYS A 195 35.60 -3.35 7.75
N ASN A 196 35.57 -4.56 8.28
CA ASN A 196 35.07 -5.76 7.61
C ASN A 196 33.57 -6.02 7.87
N ASN A 197 32.86 -5.08 8.47
CA ASN A 197 31.43 -5.17 8.68
C ASN A 197 30.72 -4.21 7.72
N PRO A 198 30.06 -4.70 6.66
CA PRO A 198 29.29 -3.86 5.75
C PRO A 198 27.99 -3.38 6.42
N VAL A 199 27.59 -2.15 6.10
CA VAL A 199 26.24 -1.66 6.37
C VAL A 199 25.57 -1.32 5.05
N LEU A 200 24.49 -1.99 4.73
CA LEU A 200 23.65 -1.73 3.58
C LEU A 200 22.79 -0.49 3.86
N ILE A 201 23.01 0.57 3.10
CA ILE A 201 22.34 1.85 3.30
C ILE A 201 21.48 2.14 2.08
N GLY A 202 20.18 2.32 2.28
CA GLY A 202 19.24 2.64 1.20
C GLY A 202 17.87 2.90 1.73
N GLU A 203 17.00 3.44 0.88
CA GLU A 203 15.62 3.70 1.22
C GLU A 203 14.85 2.41 1.58
N PRO A 204 13.71 2.51 2.29
CA PRO A 204 12.87 1.34 2.56
C PRO A 204 12.40 0.70 1.25
N GLY A 205 12.35 -0.64 1.20
CA GLY A 205 11.83 -1.35 0.02
C GLY A 205 12.77 -1.47 -1.19
N VAL A 206 14.03 -0.95 -1.11
CA VAL A 206 14.98 -1.11 -2.23
C VAL A 206 15.63 -2.49 -2.32
N GLY A 207 15.33 -3.43 -1.42
CA GLY A 207 15.84 -4.80 -1.45
C GLY A 207 17.18 -4.99 -0.72
N LYS A 208 17.38 -4.32 0.43
CA LYS A 208 18.59 -4.51 1.27
C LYS A 208 18.71 -5.94 1.79
N THR A 209 17.62 -6.52 2.26
CA THR A 209 17.56 -7.90 2.78
C THR A 209 17.84 -8.93 1.68
N ALA A 210 17.34 -8.71 0.45
CA ALA A 210 17.58 -9.57 -0.70
C ALA A 210 19.09 -9.69 -1.04
N ILE A 211 19.89 -8.64 -0.82
CA ILE A 211 21.36 -8.71 -1.00
C ILE A 211 22.00 -9.73 -0.06
N VAL A 212 21.49 -9.81 1.16
CA VAL A 212 21.99 -10.74 2.19
C VAL A 212 21.55 -12.17 1.88
N GLU A 213 20.31 -12.34 1.44
CA GLU A 213 19.79 -13.63 0.94
C GLU A 213 20.59 -14.13 -0.27
N GLY A 214 20.86 -13.24 -1.24
CA GLY A 214 21.73 -13.57 -2.37
C GLY A 214 23.16 -13.92 -1.98
N LEU A 215 23.70 -13.32 -0.91
CA LEU A 215 24.97 -13.71 -0.34
C LEU A 215 24.90 -15.12 0.25
N ALA A 216 23.83 -15.46 0.99
CA ALA A 216 23.61 -16.81 1.52
C ALA A 216 23.56 -17.87 0.41
N GLN A 217 22.83 -17.59 -0.68
CA GLN A 217 22.77 -18.46 -1.86
C GLN A 217 24.16 -18.68 -2.49
N ARG A 218 24.99 -17.63 -2.61
CA ARG A 218 26.36 -17.75 -3.14
C ARG A 218 27.31 -18.50 -2.20
N ILE A 219 27.14 -18.37 -0.89
CA ILE A 219 27.91 -19.16 0.09
C ILE A 219 27.60 -20.65 -0.10
N VAL A 220 26.33 -21.02 -0.21
CA VAL A 220 25.89 -22.40 -0.42
C VAL A 220 26.34 -22.95 -1.77
N ALA A 221 26.28 -22.13 -2.83
CA ALA A 221 26.78 -22.49 -4.16
C ALA A 221 28.34 -22.55 -4.24
N GLY A 222 29.05 -22.09 -3.21
CA GLY A 222 30.49 -22.01 -3.19
C GLY A 222 31.10 -20.88 -4.06
N ASP A 223 30.25 -19.96 -4.56
CA ASP A 223 30.67 -18.80 -5.41
C ASP A 223 31.11 -17.61 -4.53
N VAL A 224 31.96 -17.88 -3.57
CA VAL A 224 32.54 -16.90 -2.66
C VAL A 224 34.02 -17.20 -2.43
N PRO A 225 34.85 -16.21 -1.99
CA PRO A 225 36.24 -16.45 -1.61
C PRO A 225 36.35 -17.53 -0.54
N SER A 226 37.51 -18.23 -0.49
CA SER A 226 37.76 -19.32 0.46
C SER A 226 37.58 -18.92 1.93
N SER A 227 37.72 -17.63 2.26
CA SER A 227 37.52 -17.10 3.61
C SER A 227 36.04 -17.03 4.05
N LEU A 228 35.10 -17.15 3.11
CA LEU A 228 33.67 -17.12 3.35
C LEU A 228 32.96 -18.46 3.03
N LYS A 229 33.70 -19.43 2.47
CA LYS A 229 33.21 -20.81 2.29
C LYS A 229 32.91 -21.41 3.67
N ASP A 230 31.90 -22.19 3.74
CA ASP A 230 31.49 -22.93 4.96
C ASP A 230 31.07 -22.03 6.14
N ARG A 231 30.88 -20.72 5.92
CA ARG A 231 30.30 -19.83 6.93
C ARG A 231 28.78 -19.88 6.91
N GLU A 232 28.19 -19.72 8.09
CA GLU A 232 26.76 -19.59 8.25
C GLU A 232 26.35 -18.12 8.37
N LEU A 233 25.28 -17.75 7.69
CA LEU A 233 24.71 -16.41 7.73
C LEU A 233 23.38 -16.48 8.46
N ILE A 234 23.31 -15.83 9.63
CA ILE A 234 22.17 -15.86 10.53
C ILE A 234 21.58 -14.45 10.66
N ALA A 235 20.32 -14.30 10.32
CA ALA A 235 19.57 -13.07 10.52
C ALA A 235 19.00 -13.00 11.94
N LEU A 236 19.30 -11.93 12.67
CA LEU A 236 18.84 -11.74 14.04
C LEU A 236 17.43 -11.15 14.06
N ASP A 237 16.51 -11.83 14.73
CA ASP A 237 15.13 -11.37 14.96
C ASP A 237 15.05 -10.48 16.19
N LEU A 238 15.25 -9.17 16.02
CA LEU A 238 15.18 -8.19 17.11
C LEU A 238 13.78 -8.08 17.74
N PRO A 239 12.68 -8.08 16.96
CA PRO A 239 11.32 -8.14 17.50
C PRO A 239 11.09 -9.33 18.44
N ALA A 240 11.53 -10.53 18.04
CA ALA A 240 11.41 -11.73 18.89
C ALA A 240 12.24 -11.61 20.18
N MET A 241 13.43 -11.00 20.12
CA MET A 241 14.25 -10.74 21.29
C MET A 241 13.64 -9.73 22.27
N LEU A 242 12.86 -8.79 21.76
CA LEU A 242 12.14 -7.78 22.57
C LEU A 242 10.81 -8.31 23.10
N ALA A 243 10.18 -9.24 22.39
CA ALA A 243 8.91 -9.85 22.78
C ALA A 243 9.08 -10.65 24.08
N GLY A 244 8.18 -10.41 25.04
CA GLY A 244 8.18 -11.07 26.32
C GLY A 244 9.22 -10.58 27.34
N ALA A 245 10.12 -9.67 26.96
CA ALA A 245 11.03 -9.05 27.92
C ALA A 245 10.26 -8.04 28.80
N LYS A 246 10.02 -8.40 30.05
CA LYS A 246 9.33 -7.52 31.04
C LYS A 246 10.19 -6.35 31.47
N TYR A 247 11.51 -6.54 31.45
CA TYR A 247 12.50 -5.54 31.86
C TYR A 247 13.59 -5.45 30.80
N ARG A 248 14.16 -4.26 30.66
CA ARG A 248 15.26 -3.96 29.72
C ARG A 248 16.48 -4.88 29.89
N GLY A 249 16.78 -5.31 31.13
CA GLY A 249 17.88 -6.22 31.43
C GLY A 249 17.75 -7.59 30.74
N GLU A 250 16.54 -8.08 30.55
CA GLU A 250 16.30 -9.38 29.87
C GLU A 250 16.71 -9.33 28.40
N PHE A 251 16.40 -8.24 27.67
CA PHE A 251 16.87 -8.04 26.29
C PHE A 251 18.41 -7.98 26.23
N GLU A 252 19.02 -7.24 27.17
CA GLU A 252 20.49 -7.14 27.22
C GLU A 252 21.16 -8.50 27.47
N ASP A 253 20.55 -9.34 28.30
CA ASP A 253 21.10 -10.67 28.60
C ASP A 253 20.92 -11.64 27.45
N ARG A 254 19.78 -11.60 26.74
CA ARG A 254 19.57 -12.34 25.47
C ARG A 254 20.61 -11.94 24.40
N LEU A 255 20.82 -10.63 24.21
CA LEU A 255 21.83 -10.13 23.26
C LEU A 255 23.25 -10.57 23.66
N LYS A 256 23.60 -10.56 24.96
CA LYS A 256 24.89 -11.09 25.44
C LYS A 256 25.04 -12.58 25.17
N ALA A 257 23.96 -13.35 25.32
CA ALA A 257 23.98 -14.80 25.06
C ALA A 257 24.20 -15.06 23.57
N VAL A 258 23.50 -14.37 22.66
CA VAL A 258 23.74 -14.42 21.19
C VAL A 258 25.21 -14.09 20.87
N LEU A 259 25.72 -12.97 21.39
CA LEU A 259 27.12 -12.56 21.13
C LEU A 259 28.15 -13.55 21.65
N ARG A 260 27.84 -14.25 22.73
CA ARG A 260 28.69 -15.30 23.30
C ARG A 260 28.74 -16.51 22.37
N GLU A 261 27.57 -16.94 21.87
CA GLU A 261 27.46 -18.08 20.95
C GLU A 261 28.16 -17.80 19.61
N VAL A 262 27.94 -16.60 19.03
CA VAL A 262 28.70 -16.15 17.83
C VAL A 262 30.19 -16.13 18.07
N LYS A 263 30.64 -15.73 19.26
CA LYS A 263 32.08 -15.73 19.60
C LYS A 263 32.64 -17.15 19.71
N GLN A 264 31.87 -18.09 20.27
CA GLN A 264 32.28 -19.50 20.40
C GLN A 264 32.39 -20.21 19.05
N SER A 265 31.67 -19.76 18.00
CA SER A 265 31.80 -20.31 16.64
C SER A 265 33.11 -20.00 15.93
N ASP A 266 34.05 -19.31 16.57
CA ASP A 266 35.38 -18.94 16.03
C ASP A 266 35.31 -18.31 14.62
N GLY A 267 34.31 -17.45 14.43
CA GLY A 267 34.10 -16.69 13.19
C GLY A 267 33.41 -17.45 12.05
N GLN A 268 32.85 -18.63 12.33
CA GLN A 268 32.06 -19.36 11.33
C GLN A 268 30.72 -18.70 11.05
N ILE A 269 30.19 -17.91 11.99
CA ILE A 269 28.92 -17.23 11.89
C ILE A 269 29.08 -15.77 11.43
N ILE A 270 28.29 -15.38 10.43
CA ILE A 270 28.09 -13.99 10.02
C ILE A 270 26.70 -13.58 10.47
N LEU A 271 26.60 -12.56 11.32
CA LEU A 271 25.33 -12.08 11.85
C LEU A 271 24.75 -11.00 10.93
N PHE A 272 23.52 -11.17 10.48
CA PHE A 272 22.78 -10.10 9.81
C PHE A 272 21.84 -9.39 10.79
N ILE A 273 21.91 -8.08 10.83
CA ILE A 273 21.12 -7.21 11.70
C ILE A 273 20.38 -6.23 10.82
N ASP A 274 19.09 -6.51 10.60
CA ASP A 274 18.23 -5.54 9.95
C ASP A 274 17.86 -4.43 10.92
N GLU A 275 17.57 -3.25 10.41
CA GLU A 275 17.32 -2.05 11.21
C GLU A 275 18.38 -1.82 12.31
N LEU A 276 19.67 -1.90 11.93
CA LEU A 276 20.81 -1.78 12.85
C LEU A 276 20.71 -0.58 13.80
N HIS A 277 20.04 0.49 13.38
CA HIS A 277 19.80 1.68 14.18
C HIS A 277 18.98 1.41 15.45
N THR A 278 18.14 0.38 15.47
CA THR A 278 17.32 0.02 16.64
C THR A 278 18.17 -0.42 17.81
N ILE A 279 19.25 -1.17 17.54
CA ILE A 279 20.21 -1.59 18.57
C ILE A 279 21.04 -0.42 19.08
N VAL A 280 21.44 0.49 18.17
CA VAL A 280 22.28 1.63 18.51
C VAL A 280 21.51 2.77 19.19
N GLY A 281 20.19 2.92 18.86
CA GLY A 281 19.32 3.95 19.39
C GLY A 281 18.50 3.55 20.62
N ALA A 282 18.45 2.29 20.96
CA ALA A 282 17.66 1.77 22.08
C ALA A 282 18.26 2.16 23.45
N GLY A 283 18.21 3.44 23.80
CA GLY A 283 18.76 3.88 25.09
C GLY A 283 18.84 5.37 25.36
N SER A 284 18.50 6.22 24.41
CA SER A 284 18.74 7.66 24.51
C SER A 284 17.64 8.48 25.21
N THR A 285 16.81 7.90 26.05
CA THR A 285 15.94 8.67 26.95
C THR A 285 16.57 8.82 28.32
N GLY A 286 17.36 9.89 28.48
CA GLY A 286 17.77 10.50 29.73
C GLY A 286 18.44 9.60 30.79
N ASP A 287 19.72 9.79 31.00
CA ASP A 287 20.47 9.52 32.26
C ASP A 287 20.97 8.09 32.56
N SER A 288 20.99 7.14 31.67
CA SER A 288 21.74 5.89 31.91
C SER A 288 22.58 5.45 30.69
N SER A 289 23.87 5.39 30.87
CA SER A 289 24.95 5.20 29.90
C SER A 289 25.14 3.76 29.38
N MET A 290 24.14 2.91 29.39
CA MET A 290 24.22 1.56 28.83
C MET A 290 23.28 1.40 27.65
N ASP A 291 23.83 1.57 26.46
CA ASP A 291 23.21 1.38 25.17
C ASP A 291 23.57 -0.03 24.67
N ALA A 292 22.60 -0.77 24.11
CA ALA A 292 22.89 -2.10 23.48
C ALA A 292 24.01 -2.01 22.43
N GLY A 293 24.15 -0.85 21.77
CA GLY A 293 25.30 -0.52 20.94
C GLY A 293 26.67 -0.67 21.65
N ASN A 294 26.73 -0.37 22.96
CA ASN A 294 27.97 -0.50 23.74
C ASN A 294 28.39 -1.97 23.96
N MET A 295 27.46 -2.93 23.82
CA MET A 295 27.77 -4.36 23.91
C MET A 295 28.41 -4.90 22.64
N LEU A 296 27.96 -4.40 21.47
CA LEU A 296 28.53 -4.75 20.16
C LEU A 296 29.95 -4.19 19.95
N LYS A 297 30.23 -2.98 20.49
CA LYS A 297 31.50 -2.27 20.27
C LYS A 297 32.75 -3.09 20.64
N PRO A 298 32.83 -3.80 21.77
CA PRO A 298 34.01 -4.60 22.12
C PRO A 298 34.23 -5.79 21.18
N ALA A 299 33.16 -6.52 20.79
CA ALA A 299 33.24 -7.66 19.88
C ALA A 299 33.63 -7.23 18.46
N LEU A 300 33.04 -6.15 17.94
CA LEU A 300 33.43 -5.53 16.67
C LEU A 300 34.87 -4.98 16.71
N ALA A 301 35.30 -4.45 17.85
CA ALA A 301 36.65 -3.87 18.01
C ALA A 301 37.75 -4.93 17.97
N ARG A 302 37.48 -6.11 18.51
CA ARG A 302 38.45 -7.23 18.55
C ARG A 302 38.36 -8.11 17.29
N GLY A 303 37.37 -7.88 16.41
CA GLY A 303 37.14 -8.73 15.23
C GLY A 303 36.54 -10.10 15.57
N GLU A 304 35.93 -10.21 16.75
CA GLU A 304 35.28 -11.44 17.24
C GLU A 304 33.87 -11.59 16.65
N LEU A 305 33.32 -10.51 16.10
CA LEU A 305 32.02 -10.45 15.47
C LEU A 305 32.14 -10.02 14.01
N HIS A 306 31.62 -10.82 13.10
CA HIS A 306 31.36 -10.47 11.71
C HIS A 306 29.87 -10.15 11.57
N ALA A 307 29.54 -8.92 11.19
CA ALA A 307 28.17 -8.49 11.08
C ALA A 307 27.90 -7.73 9.77
N ILE A 308 26.72 -7.96 9.20
CA ILE A 308 26.15 -7.17 8.12
C ILE A 308 24.99 -6.38 8.73
N GLY A 309 25.01 -5.05 8.65
CA GLY A 309 23.89 -4.22 9.06
C GLY A 309 23.07 -3.75 7.88
N ALA A 310 21.78 -3.46 8.08
CA ALA A 310 20.94 -2.74 7.13
C ALA A 310 20.26 -1.57 7.83
N THR A 311 20.14 -0.43 7.17
CA THR A 311 19.46 0.77 7.70
C THR A 311 19.17 1.78 6.57
N THR A 312 18.44 2.84 6.88
CA THR A 312 18.26 3.98 5.96
C THR A 312 19.42 4.97 6.06
N LEU A 313 19.52 5.88 5.08
CA LEU A 313 20.59 6.90 5.06
C LEU A 313 20.47 7.86 6.24
N ASP A 314 19.27 8.30 6.58
CA ASP A 314 19.01 9.25 7.67
C ASP A 314 19.30 8.63 9.03
N GLU A 315 18.94 7.36 9.24
CA GLU A 315 19.21 6.62 10.46
C GLU A 315 20.71 6.33 10.61
N TYR A 316 21.38 5.98 9.49
CA TYR A 316 22.84 5.81 9.49
C TYR A 316 23.54 7.08 9.97
N ARG A 317 23.19 8.25 9.39
CA ARG A 317 23.73 9.56 9.80
C ARG A 317 23.42 9.91 11.25
N LYS A 318 22.21 9.61 11.71
CA LYS A 318 21.73 9.97 13.04
C LYS A 318 22.37 9.13 14.15
N TYR A 319 22.54 7.82 13.92
CA TYR A 319 22.90 6.87 14.97
C TYR A 319 24.30 6.28 14.81
N ILE A 320 24.77 5.99 13.58
CA ILE A 320 26.03 5.28 13.36
C ILE A 320 27.18 6.25 13.07
N GLU A 321 27.00 7.20 12.17
CA GLU A 321 28.03 8.16 11.77
C GLU A 321 28.43 9.10 12.92
N LYS A 322 27.50 9.41 13.84
CA LYS A 322 27.80 10.21 15.04
C LYS A 322 28.63 9.47 16.09
N ASP A 323 28.63 8.16 16.06
CA ASP A 323 29.43 7.33 16.97
C ASP A 323 30.76 6.93 16.33
N ALA A 324 31.84 7.63 16.68
CA ALA A 324 33.18 7.41 16.11
C ALA A 324 33.70 5.97 16.31
N ALA A 325 33.19 5.19 17.26
CA ALA A 325 33.61 3.82 17.49
C ALA A 325 32.93 2.87 16.48
N LEU A 326 31.65 3.10 16.14
CA LEU A 326 30.90 2.34 15.15
C LEU A 326 31.30 2.73 13.72
N GLU A 327 31.44 4.03 13.43
CA GLU A 327 31.87 4.52 12.11
C GLU A 327 33.20 3.92 11.66
N ARG A 328 34.15 3.70 12.58
CA ARG A 328 35.43 3.09 12.27
C ARG A 328 35.36 1.58 12.03
N ARG A 329 34.25 0.92 12.34
CA ARG A 329 34.10 -0.54 12.25
C ARG A 329 33.18 -0.95 11.12
N PHE A 330 32.20 -0.14 10.81
CA PHE A 330 31.28 -0.37 9.73
C PHE A 330 31.73 0.32 8.41
N GLN A 331 31.49 -0.35 7.30
CA GLN A 331 31.74 0.20 5.97
C GLN A 331 30.43 0.35 5.22
N PRO A 332 30.02 1.58 4.83
CA PRO A 332 28.80 1.77 4.08
C PRO A 332 28.86 1.14 2.70
N VAL A 333 27.77 0.48 2.31
CA VAL A 333 27.47 -0.03 0.98
C VAL A 333 26.14 0.58 0.59
N LEU A 334 26.16 1.48 -0.39
CA LEU A 334 24.93 2.15 -0.84
C LEU A 334 24.13 1.18 -1.71
N VAL A 335 22.84 1.11 -1.42
CA VAL A 335 21.83 0.33 -2.15
C VAL A 335 20.84 1.31 -2.75
N GLY A 336 20.97 1.56 -4.04
CA GLY A 336 20.09 2.44 -4.79
C GLY A 336 18.77 1.77 -5.16
N GLU A 337 17.77 2.61 -5.51
CA GLU A 337 16.55 2.14 -6.16
C GLU A 337 16.92 1.52 -7.53
N PRO A 338 16.42 0.31 -7.86
CA PRO A 338 16.65 -0.30 -9.17
C PRO A 338 15.93 0.47 -10.28
N THR A 339 16.41 0.32 -11.51
CA THR A 339 15.71 0.86 -12.68
C THR A 339 14.41 0.10 -12.94
N VAL A 340 13.55 0.65 -13.81
CA VAL A 340 12.32 -0.04 -14.23
C VAL A 340 12.65 -1.37 -14.91
N GLU A 341 13.69 -1.38 -15.77
CA GLU A 341 14.15 -2.59 -16.46
C GLU A 341 14.68 -3.66 -15.49
N ASP A 342 15.46 -3.25 -14.48
CA ASP A 342 15.93 -4.16 -13.43
C ASP A 342 14.76 -4.71 -12.63
N THR A 343 13.77 -3.87 -12.33
CA THR A 343 12.57 -4.26 -11.60
C THR A 343 11.74 -5.28 -12.39
N ILE A 344 11.56 -5.09 -13.71
CA ILE A 344 10.88 -6.08 -14.57
C ILE A 344 11.62 -7.43 -14.52
N ALA A 345 12.96 -7.41 -14.55
CA ALA A 345 13.75 -8.64 -14.44
C ALA A 345 13.55 -9.33 -13.06
N ILE A 346 13.50 -8.55 -11.97
CA ILE A 346 13.20 -9.05 -10.62
C ILE A 346 11.81 -9.70 -10.59
N LEU A 347 10.78 -8.99 -11.07
CA LEU A 347 9.41 -9.50 -11.09
C LEU A 347 9.29 -10.80 -11.90
N ARG A 348 9.99 -10.90 -13.06
CA ARG A 348 10.06 -12.14 -13.85
C ARG A 348 10.65 -13.31 -13.08
N GLY A 349 11.65 -13.04 -12.26
CA GLY A 349 12.26 -14.08 -11.42
C GLY A 349 11.39 -14.52 -10.23
N LEU A 350 10.52 -13.62 -9.75
CA LEU A 350 9.59 -13.92 -8.66
C LEU A 350 8.26 -14.50 -9.14
N LYS A 351 7.93 -14.30 -10.42
CA LYS A 351 6.64 -14.64 -11.03
C LYS A 351 6.14 -16.04 -10.66
N GLU A 352 6.97 -17.06 -10.88
CA GLU A 352 6.58 -18.46 -10.68
C GLU A 352 6.14 -18.75 -9.25
N LYS A 353 6.86 -18.22 -8.25
CA LYS A 353 6.51 -18.37 -6.84
C LYS A 353 5.17 -17.71 -6.48
N TYR A 354 4.92 -16.51 -7.02
CA TYR A 354 3.65 -15.82 -6.81
C TYR A 354 2.49 -16.50 -7.54
N GLU A 355 2.70 -17.02 -8.76
CA GLU A 355 1.72 -17.82 -9.48
C GLU A 355 1.31 -19.08 -8.70
N ILE A 356 2.27 -19.75 -8.07
CA ILE A 356 2.03 -20.94 -7.24
C ILE A 356 1.30 -20.56 -5.96
N HIS A 357 1.78 -19.50 -5.27
CA HIS A 357 1.19 -19.07 -4.00
C HIS A 357 -0.30 -18.68 -4.14
N HIS A 358 -0.62 -17.88 -5.15
CA HIS A 358 -1.98 -17.40 -5.39
C HIS A 358 -2.81 -18.34 -6.26
N GLY A 359 -2.17 -19.25 -6.99
CA GLY A 359 -2.84 -20.17 -7.91
C GLY A 359 -3.42 -19.46 -9.14
N VAL A 360 -2.89 -18.33 -9.56
CA VAL A 360 -3.31 -17.56 -10.72
C VAL A 360 -2.13 -17.36 -11.68
N ARG A 361 -2.42 -17.19 -12.96
CA ARG A 361 -1.39 -16.90 -13.96
C ARG A 361 -1.12 -15.39 -14.00
N ILE A 362 0.16 -15.00 -14.11
CA ILE A 362 0.58 -13.59 -14.23
C ILE A 362 1.18 -13.38 -15.62
N LYS A 363 0.58 -12.50 -16.42
CA LYS A 363 1.13 -12.17 -17.76
C LYS A 363 2.42 -11.35 -17.64
N ASP A 364 3.30 -11.46 -18.65
CA ASP A 364 4.50 -10.61 -18.71
C ASP A 364 4.13 -9.12 -18.82
N SER A 365 3.04 -8.80 -19.52
CA SER A 365 2.50 -7.44 -19.62
C SER A 365 2.10 -6.88 -18.24
N ALA A 366 1.61 -7.71 -17.31
CA ALA A 366 1.30 -7.31 -15.95
C ALA A 366 2.57 -6.92 -15.16
N LEU A 367 3.67 -7.68 -15.34
CA LEU A 367 4.95 -7.37 -14.69
C LEU A 367 5.54 -6.04 -15.20
N VAL A 368 5.47 -5.82 -16.51
CA VAL A 368 5.87 -4.55 -17.13
C VAL A 368 4.99 -3.42 -16.59
N ALA A 369 3.67 -3.59 -16.59
CA ALA A 369 2.73 -2.61 -16.06
C ALA A 369 2.97 -2.33 -14.57
N ALA A 370 3.22 -3.36 -13.74
CA ALA A 370 3.50 -3.18 -12.31
C ALA A 370 4.76 -2.31 -12.08
N ALA A 371 5.82 -2.54 -12.83
CA ALA A 371 7.04 -1.74 -12.73
C ALA A 371 6.85 -0.30 -13.24
N GLU A 372 6.25 -0.11 -14.41
CA GLU A 372 6.06 1.20 -15.02
C GLU A 372 5.03 2.05 -14.27
N LEU A 373 3.85 1.47 -13.95
CA LEU A 373 2.78 2.19 -13.28
C LEU A 373 3.15 2.53 -11.83
N SER A 374 3.80 1.61 -11.10
CA SER A 374 4.27 1.92 -9.75
C SER A 374 5.32 3.04 -9.74
N ASN A 375 6.27 3.00 -10.69
CA ASN A 375 7.28 4.05 -10.81
C ASN A 375 6.66 5.41 -11.12
N ARG A 376 5.61 5.44 -11.95
CA ARG A 376 4.95 6.66 -12.42
C ARG A 376 3.95 7.22 -11.40
N TYR A 377 3.15 6.36 -10.77
CA TYR A 377 1.99 6.78 -9.98
C TYR A 377 2.17 6.68 -8.47
N ILE A 378 3.08 5.83 -7.97
CA ILE A 378 3.36 5.65 -6.55
C ILE A 378 4.70 6.29 -6.22
N THR A 379 4.65 7.52 -5.68
CA THR A 379 5.85 8.37 -5.46
C THR A 379 6.39 8.34 -4.03
N ASP A 380 5.63 7.78 -3.10
CA ASP A 380 5.96 7.71 -1.66
C ASP A 380 6.64 6.39 -1.26
N ARG A 381 6.82 5.46 -2.21
CA ARG A 381 7.48 4.17 -2.03
C ARG A 381 8.51 3.93 -3.15
N PHE A 382 9.43 3.00 -2.95
CA PHE A 382 10.54 2.73 -3.85
C PHE A 382 10.41 1.39 -4.57
N LEU A 383 11.01 1.29 -5.75
CA LEU A 383 11.20 0.03 -6.46
C LEU A 383 12.26 -0.83 -5.75
N PRO A 384 12.19 -2.17 -5.80
CA PRO A 384 11.14 -2.97 -6.47
C PRO A 384 9.90 -3.23 -5.63
N ASP A 385 9.91 -2.92 -4.34
CA ASP A 385 8.90 -3.27 -3.34
C ASP A 385 7.47 -2.89 -3.78
N LYS A 386 7.27 -1.62 -4.19
CA LYS A 386 5.96 -1.16 -4.66
C LYS A 386 5.44 -1.92 -5.90
N ALA A 387 6.32 -2.42 -6.77
CA ALA A 387 5.93 -3.19 -7.94
C ALA A 387 5.63 -4.66 -7.58
N ILE A 388 6.36 -5.22 -6.62
CA ILE A 388 6.11 -6.55 -6.07
C ILE A 388 4.76 -6.55 -5.37
N ASP A 389 4.49 -5.57 -4.50
CA ASP A 389 3.22 -5.44 -3.80
C ASP A 389 2.02 -5.28 -4.75
N LEU A 390 2.16 -4.54 -5.86
CA LEU A 390 1.11 -4.44 -6.87
C LEU A 390 0.81 -5.78 -7.53
N MET A 391 1.84 -6.54 -7.86
CA MET A 391 1.71 -7.88 -8.44
C MET A 391 1.04 -8.83 -7.44
N ASP A 392 1.46 -8.79 -6.18
CA ASP A 392 0.93 -9.60 -5.09
C ASP A 392 -0.55 -9.29 -4.81
N GLU A 393 -0.90 -8.01 -4.69
CA GLU A 393 -2.28 -7.59 -4.43
C GLU A 393 -3.20 -7.89 -5.62
N ALA A 394 -2.75 -7.68 -6.86
CA ALA A 394 -3.53 -8.01 -8.04
C ALA A 394 -3.79 -9.53 -8.14
N ALA A 395 -2.78 -10.34 -7.85
CA ALA A 395 -2.91 -11.80 -7.81
C ALA A 395 -3.84 -12.26 -6.66
N SER A 396 -3.68 -11.67 -5.47
CA SER A 396 -4.54 -11.93 -4.31
C SER A 396 -6.01 -11.56 -4.58
N ARG A 397 -6.25 -10.40 -5.20
CA ARG A 397 -7.58 -9.93 -5.55
C ARG A 397 -8.25 -10.86 -6.57
N LEU A 398 -7.52 -11.23 -7.61
CA LEU A 398 -8.02 -12.18 -8.60
C LEU A 398 -8.33 -13.55 -7.97
N ARG A 399 -7.50 -14.02 -7.04
CA ARG A 399 -7.75 -15.23 -6.26
C ARG A 399 -9.06 -15.13 -5.47
N ILE A 400 -9.29 -14.01 -4.79
CA ILE A 400 -10.54 -13.77 -4.05
C ILE A 400 -11.73 -13.76 -5.00
N GLU A 401 -11.62 -13.18 -6.19
CA GLU A 401 -12.67 -13.18 -7.21
C GLU A 401 -13.00 -14.59 -7.72
N ILE A 402 -11.98 -15.43 -7.89
CA ILE A 402 -12.16 -16.85 -8.25
C ILE A 402 -12.82 -17.65 -7.11
N ASP A 403 -12.39 -17.39 -5.86
CA ASP A 403 -12.89 -18.14 -4.70
C ASP A 403 -14.27 -17.66 -4.22
N SER A 404 -14.61 -16.40 -4.44
CA SER A 404 -15.89 -15.80 -4.07
C SER A 404 -16.90 -15.84 -5.23
N MET A 405 -18.16 -15.58 -4.92
CA MET A 405 -19.20 -15.45 -5.94
C MET A 405 -18.99 -14.14 -6.71
N PRO A 406 -19.01 -14.16 -8.06
CA PRO A 406 -18.91 -12.95 -8.86
C PRO A 406 -20.00 -11.92 -8.50
N GLU A 407 -19.65 -10.63 -8.56
CA GLU A 407 -20.55 -9.54 -8.16
C GLU A 407 -21.88 -9.56 -8.94
N GLU A 408 -21.84 -9.90 -10.23
CA GLU A 408 -23.03 -10.01 -11.07
C GLU A 408 -24.00 -11.09 -10.58
N VAL A 409 -23.44 -12.25 -10.13
CA VAL A 409 -24.23 -13.37 -9.60
C VAL A 409 -24.81 -13.02 -8.22
N ASP A 410 -24.01 -12.34 -7.35
CA ASP A 410 -24.46 -11.87 -6.04
C ASP A 410 -25.58 -10.80 -6.16
N LEU A 411 -25.43 -9.86 -7.09
CA LEU A 411 -26.48 -8.85 -7.37
C LEU A 411 -27.78 -9.51 -7.88
N ALA A 412 -27.65 -10.51 -8.78
CA ALA A 412 -28.80 -11.27 -9.26
C ALA A 412 -29.48 -12.05 -8.13
N GLU A 413 -28.73 -12.64 -7.22
CA GLU A 413 -29.24 -13.34 -6.03
C GLU A 413 -29.96 -12.39 -5.05
N ARG A 414 -29.36 -11.23 -4.79
CA ARG A 414 -30.00 -10.18 -3.95
C ARG A 414 -31.30 -9.66 -4.56
N LYS A 415 -31.31 -9.44 -5.90
CA LYS A 415 -32.52 -9.02 -6.61
C LYS A 415 -33.59 -10.10 -6.54
N LEU A 416 -33.24 -11.37 -6.72
CA LEU A 416 -34.17 -12.48 -6.57
C LEU A 416 -34.73 -12.54 -5.13
N THR A 417 -33.89 -12.37 -4.12
CA THR A 417 -34.30 -12.33 -2.71
C THR A 417 -35.26 -11.17 -2.44
N GLN A 418 -35.01 -10.00 -3.02
CA GLN A 418 -35.90 -8.83 -2.89
C GLN A 418 -37.27 -9.10 -3.52
N MET A 419 -37.30 -9.71 -4.72
CA MET A 419 -38.55 -10.11 -5.37
C MET A 419 -39.31 -11.17 -4.56
N GLN A 420 -38.64 -12.10 -3.92
CA GLN A 420 -39.26 -13.08 -3.02
C GLN A 420 -39.86 -12.44 -1.77
N ILE A 421 -39.20 -11.43 -1.21
CA ILE A 421 -39.76 -10.64 -0.09
C ILE A 421 -41.06 -9.89 -0.53
N GLU A 422 -41.02 -9.28 -1.73
CA GLU A 422 -42.20 -8.63 -2.32
C GLU A 422 -43.33 -9.64 -2.54
N GLU A 423 -43.04 -10.84 -3.06
CA GLU A 423 -44.02 -11.93 -3.21
C GLU A 423 -44.70 -12.28 -1.86
N GLN A 424 -43.89 -12.45 -0.82
CA GLN A 424 -44.37 -12.76 0.51
C GLN A 424 -45.27 -11.66 1.09
N ALA A 425 -44.98 -10.38 0.79
CA ALA A 425 -45.80 -9.26 1.17
C ALA A 425 -47.14 -9.27 0.41
N LEU A 426 -47.12 -9.39 -0.91
CA LEU A 426 -48.31 -9.40 -1.78
C LEU A 426 -49.21 -10.62 -1.54
N MET A 427 -48.69 -11.75 -1.09
CA MET A 427 -49.51 -12.89 -0.68
C MET A 427 -50.48 -12.62 0.47
N LYS A 428 -50.25 -11.61 1.25
CA LYS A 428 -51.07 -11.20 2.40
C LYS A 428 -52.18 -10.22 2.01
N GLU A 429 -52.08 -9.60 0.82
CA GLU A 429 -53.03 -8.66 0.31
C GLU A 429 -54.17 -9.37 -0.46
N THR A 430 -55.36 -8.81 -0.46
CA THR A 430 -56.56 -9.43 -1.01
C THR A 430 -57.21 -8.67 -2.17
N ASP A 431 -56.69 -7.48 -2.47
CA ASP A 431 -57.19 -6.60 -3.54
C ASP A 431 -56.76 -7.07 -4.94
N GLU A 432 -57.51 -6.73 -5.94
CA GLU A 432 -57.35 -7.13 -7.33
C GLU A 432 -55.97 -6.71 -7.93
N PRO A 433 -55.53 -5.43 -7.76
CA PRO A 433 -54.21 -5.00 -8.27
C PRO A 433 -53.03 -5.76 -7.67
N SER A 434 -53.10 -6.10 -6.37
CA SER A 434 -52.08 -6.87 -5.70
C SER A 434 -51.97 -8.31 -6.21
N ARG A 435 -53.14 -8.90 -6.65
CA ARG A 435 -53.15 -10.25 -7.26
C ARG A 435 -52.54 -10.25 -8.65
N GLU A 436 -52.87 -9.25 -9.49
CA GLU A 436 -52.28 -9.11 -10.82
C GLU A 436 -50.74 -8.91 -10.71
N ARG A 437 -50.27 -8.06 -9.80
CA ARG A 437 -48.87 -7.86 -9.55
C ARG A 437 -48.19 -9.13 -9.03
N LEU A 438 -48.83 -9.91 -8.17
CA LEU A 438 -48.32 -11.20 -7.67
C LEU A 438 -48.12 -12.22 -8.82
N GLU A 439 -49.08 -12.32 -9.75
CA GLU A 439 -48.92 -13.22 -10.90
C GLU A 439 -47.79 -12.80 -11.85
N ALA A 440 -47.65 -11.49 -12.11
CA ALA A 440 -46.51 -10.97 -12.88
C ALA A 440 -45.18 -11.22 -12.18
N LEU A 441 -45.12 -10.91 -10.89
CA LEU A 441 -43.89 -11.09 -10.06
C LEU A 441 -43.45 -12.57 -10.00
N ARG A 442 -44.38 -13.51 -9.93
CA ARG A 442 -44.07 -14.95 -9.96
C ARG A 442 -43.41 -15.37 -11.28
N LYS A 443 -43.85 -14.81 -12.42
CA LYS A 443 -43.20 -15.07 -13.70
C LYS A 443 -41.78 -14.48 -13.74
N GLU A 444 -41.63 -13.26 -13.22
CA GLU A 444 -40.32 -12.60 -13.08
C GLU A 444 -39.36 -13.40 -12.18
N ILE A 445 -39.82 -13.87 -11.02
CA ILE A 445 -39.07 -14.73 -10.09
C ILE A 445 -38.66 -16.04 -10.76
N SER A 446 -39.57 -16.69 -11.51
CA SER A 446 -39.24 -17.95 -12.20
C SER A 446 -38.15 -17.77 -13.26
N ALA A 447 -38.25 -16.71 -14.07
CA ALA A 447 -37.24 -16.38 -15.08
C ALA A 447 -35.90 -15.95 -14.44
N ALA A 448 -35.91 -15.12 -13.40
CA ALA A 448 -34.72 -14.70 -12.68
C ALA A 448 -34.02 -15.88 -11.98
N ARG A 449 -34.78 -16.83 -11.44
CA ARG A 449 -34.23 -18.03 -10.81
C ARG A 449 -33.54 -18.96 -11.80
N GLU A 450 -34.17 -19.19 -12.96
CA GLU A 450 -33.59 -20.01 -14.03
C GLU A 450 -32.29 -19.41 -14.57
N ALA A 451 -32.29 -18.08 -14.79
CA ALA A 451 -31.07 -17.36 -15.18
C ALA A 451 -29.97 -17.46 -14.14
N LEU A 452 -30.30 -17.26 -12.84
CA LEU A 452 -29.35 -17.34 -11.73
C LEU A 452 -28.79 -18.76 -11.58
N ASP A 453 -29.64 -19.80 -11.66
CA ASP A 453 -29.21 -21.19 -11.56
C ASP A 453 -28.26 -21.56 -12.71
N SER A 454 -28.53 -21.05 -13.92
CA SER A 454 -27.62 -21.21 -15.08
C SER A 454 -26.29 -20.52 -14.86
N GLN A 455 -26.28 -19.28 -14.39
CA GLN A 455 -25.04 -18.54 -14.09
C GLN A 455 -24.23 -19.21 -12.96
N LYS A 456 -24.89 -19.66 -11.89
CA LYS A 456 -24.22 -20.41 -10.80
C LYS A 456 -23.61 -21.72 -11.27
N ALA A 457 -24.27 -22.43 -12.19
CA ALA A 457 -23.75 -23.68 -12.74
C ALA A 457 -22.52 -23.43 -13.62
N LEU A 458 -22.53 -22.38 -14.44
CA LEU A 458 -21.37 -21.96 -15.24
C LEU A 458 -20.19 -21.59 -14.35
N TRP A 459 -20.40 -20.68 -13.39
CA TRP A 459 -19.39 -20.28 -12.43
C TRP A 459 -18.77 -21.46 -11.68
N LYS A 460 -19.61 -22.39 -11.17
CA LYS A 460 -19.11 -23.56 -10.45
C LYS A 460 -18.24 -24.45 -11.34
N ASN A 461 -18.67 -24.67 -12.59
CA ASN A 461 -17.92 -25.49 -13.55
C ASN A 461 -16.58 -24.85 -13.94
N GLU A 462 -16.51 -23.51 -14.07
CA GLU A 462 -15.26 -22.78 -14.31
C GLU A 462 -14.34 -22.90 -13.10
N LYS A 463 -14.85 -22.61 -11.91
CA LYS A 463 -14.11 -22.73 -10.65
C LYS A 463 -13.50 -24.12 -10.46
N ASP A 464 -14.25 -25.20 -10.71
CA ASP A 464 -13.77 -26.56 -10.54
C ASP A 464 -12.60 -26.88 -11.49
N VAL A 465 -12.59 -26.33 -12.70
CA VAL A 465 -11.47 -26.50 -13.65
C VAL A 465 -10.25 -25.69 -13.19
N ILE A 466 -10.43 -24.44 -12.77
CA ILE A 466 -9.35 -23.59 -12.25
C ILE A 466 -8.68 -24.25 -11.04
N VAL A 467 -9.47 -24.73 -10.08
CA VAL A 467 -8.95 -25.46 -8.90
C VAL A 467 -8.17 -26.71 -9.30
N SER A 468 -8.62 -27.43 -10.34
CA SER A 468 -7.89 -28.60 -10.86
C SER A 468 -6.53 -28.21 -11.45
N VAL A 469 -6.45 -27.12 -12.21
CA VAL A 469 -5.17 -26.57 -12.75
C VAL A 469 -4.23 -26.18 -11.62
N GLN A 470 -4.75 -25.51 -10.58
CA GLN A 470 -3.97 -25.10 -9.40
C GLN A 470 -3.37 -26.28 -8.65
N ASN A 471 -4.18 -27.32 -8.39
CA ASN A 471 -3.72 -28.53 -7.71
C ASN A 471 -2.62 -29.24 -8.53
N LEU A 472 -2.77 -29.32 -9.85
CA LEU A 472 -1.76 -29.91 -10.72
C LEU A 472 -0.42 -29.11 -10.72
N LYS A 473 -0.48 -27.79 -10.66
CA LYS A 473 0.73 -26.96 -10.53
C LYS A 473 1.43 -27.17 -9.18
N ALA A 474 0.67 -27.21 -8.08
CA ALA A 474 1.20 -27.49 -6.74
C ALA A 474 1.83 -28.90 -6.67
N ASP A 475 1.20 -29.91 -7.29
CA ASP A 475 1.75 -31.28 -7.36
C ASP A 475 3.06 -31.33 -8.15
N ILE A 476 3.18 -30.56 -9.24
CA ILE A 476 4.41 -30.47 -10.05
C ILE A 476 5.53 -29.85 -9.22
N GLU A 477 5.26 -28.73 -8.50
CA GLU A 477 6.24 -28.09 -7.64
C GLU A 477 6.73 -29.03 -6.52
N ALA A 478 5.79 -29.68 -5.82
CA ALA A 478 6.14 -30.65 -4.78
C ALA A 478 7.04 -31.76 -5.35
N ALA A 479 6.72 -32.27 -6.54
CA ALA A 479 7.54 -33.28 -7.21
C ALA A 479 8.93 -32.76 -7.65
N GLN A 480 9.04 -31.48 -8.02
CA GLN A 480 10.33 -30.87 -8.38
C GLN A 480 11.21 -30.67 -7.14
N ILE A 481 10.64 -30.21 -6.02
CA ILE A 481 11.35 -30.09 -4.74
C ILE A 481 11.85 -31.45 -4.27
N GLU A 482 11.00 -32.47 -4.36
CA GLU A 482 11.39 -33.85 -4.01
C GLU A 482 12.50 -34.39 -4.92
N GLU A 483 12.46 -34.10 -6.23
CA GLU A 483 13.49 -34.47 -7.18
C GLU A 483 14.84 -33.83 -6.86
N GLU A 484 14.83 -32.51 -6.52
CA GLU A 484 16.04 -31.81 -6.12
C GLU A 484 16.62 -32.35 -4.82
N GLN A 485 15.76 -32.65 -3.83
CA GLN A 485 16.17 -33.24 -2.56
C GLN A 485 16.79 -34.63 -2.76
N ALA A 486 16.11 -35.51 -3.51
CA ALA A 486 16.63 -36.84 -3.84
C ALA A 486 17.98 -36.78 -4.59
N THR A 487 18.14 -35.78 -5.47
CA THR A 487 19.41 -35.56 -6.18
C THR A 487 20.53 -35.14 -5.22
N ARG A 488 20.27 -34.30 -4.23
CA ARG A 488 21.24 -33.86 -3.19
C ARG A 488 21.60 -35.00 -2.24
N GLU A 489 20.63 -35.83 -1.86
CA GLU A 489 20.83 -37.00 -0.99
C GLU A 489 21.50 -38.17 -1.72
N GLY A 490 21.64 -38.10 -3.06
CA GLY A 490 22.25 -39.14 -3.91
C GLY A 490 21.34 -40.30 -4.26
N ASP A 491 20.03 -40.21 -4.00
CA ASP A 491 19.03 -41.19 -4.43
C ASP A 491 18.66 -40.93 -5.91
N LEU A 492 19.58 -41.34 -6.78
CA LEU A 492 19.42 -41.18 -8.23
C LEU A 492 18.25 -42.01 -8.81
N ALA A 493 17.79 -43.05 -8.10
CA ALA A 493 16.67 -43.86 -8.53
C ALA A 493 15.35 -43.09 -8.37
N ARG A 494 15.15 -42.48 -7.21
CA ARG A 494 13.97 -41.64 -6.92
C ARG A 494 13.97 -40.38 -7.77
N ALA A 495 15.10 -39.69 -7.89
CA ALA A 495 15.25 -38.52 -8.76
C ALA A 495 14.93 -38.83 -10.22
N SER A 496 15.34 -40.00 -10.74
CA SER A 496 15.02 -40.42 -12.11
C SER A 496 13.56 -40.78 -12.30
N GLU A 497 12.92 -41.41 -11.32
CA GLU A 497 11.50 -41.72 -11.34
C GLU A 497 10.66 -40.43 -11.39
N LEU A 498 11.01 -39.44 -10.56
CA LEU A 498 10.34 -38.15 -10.54
C LEU A 498 10.55 -37.40 -11.87
N ARG A 499 11.80 -37.26 -12.31
CA ARG A 499 12.19 -36.49 -13.52
C ARG A 499 11.61 -37.03 -14.82
N TYR A 500 11.63 -38.35 -15.01
CA TYR A 500 11.22 -38.99 -16.28
C TYR A 500 9.85 -39.67 -16.23
N GLY A 501 9.26 -39.83 -15.06
CA GLY A 501 7.96 -40.47 -14.86
C GLY A 501 6.89 -39.53 -14.36
N THR A 502 7.01 -39.07 -13.11
CA THR A 502 5.94 -38.34 -12.41
C THR A 502 5.75 -36.93 -12.97
N ILE A 503 6.81 -36.14 -13.06
CA ILE A 503 6.72 -34.74 -13.53
C ILE A 503 6.17 -34.65 -14.96
N PRO A 504 6.66 -35.40 -15.97
CA PRO A 504 6.08 -35.35 -17.31
C PRO A 504 4.62 -35.79 -17.38
N ALA A 505 4.21 -36.76 -16.56
CA ALA A 505 2.80 -37.20 -16.49
C ALA A 505 1.88 -36.11 -15.91
N LEU A 506 2.33 -35.36 -14.87
CA LEU A 506 1.61 -34.24 -14.32
C LEU A 506 1.55 -33.07 -15.30
N GLN A 507 2.66 -32.76 -16.00
CA GLN A 507 2.72 -31.72 -17.06
C GLN A 507 1.74 -32.04 -18.21
N GLN A 508 1.61 -33.29 -18.61
CA GLN A 508 0.64 -33.69 -19.64
C GLN A 508 -0.81 -33.47 -19.17
N LYS A 509 -1.10 -33.79 -17.90
CA LYS A 509 -2.45 -33.54 -17.33
C LYS A 509 -2.72 -32.03 -17.24
N LEU A 510 -1.73 -31.25 -16.84
CA LEU A 510 -1.82 -29.79 -16.78
C LEU A 510 -2.13 -29.19 -18.16
N ALA A 511 -1.39 -29.57 -19.19
CA ALA A 511 -1.64 -29.11 -20.54
C ALA A 511 -3.06 -29.44 -21.05
N GLN A 512 -3.60 -30.63 -20.73
CA GLN A 512 -4.97 -31.00 -21.03
C GLN A 512 -6.00 -30.14 -20.26
N ALA A 513 -5.75 -29.83 -19.01
CA ALA A 513 -6.63 -29.00 -18.21
C ALA A 513 -6.61 -27.55 -18.68
N GLU A 514 -5.44 -27.03 -19.06
CA GLU A 514 -5.27 -25.68 -19.63
C GLU A 514 -5.97 -25.56 -21.00
N GLU A 515 -5.91 -26.58 -21.88
CA GLU A 515 -6.62 -26.61 -23.15
C GLU A 515 -8.15 -26.57 -22.97
N VAL A 516 -8.66 -27.30 -21.97
CA VAL A 516 -10.10 -27.27 -21.61
C VAL A 516 -10.51 -25.89 -21.14
N LEU A 517 -9.66 -25.24 -20.40
CA LEU A 517 -9.87 -23.91 -19.85
C LEU A 517 -9.88 -22.84 -20.93
N GLU A 518 -8.86 -22.83 -21.81
CA GLU A 518 -8.75 -21.90 -22.94
C GLU A 518 -9.95 -22.02 -23.94
N ASN A 519 -10.40 -23.22 -24.22
CA ASN A 519 -11.57 -23.43 -25.04
C ASN A 519 -12.86 -22.85 -24.44
N ARG A 520 -13.00 -22.90 -23.12
CA ARG A 520 -14.16 -22.31 -22.41
C ARG A 520 -14.11 -20.78 -22.35
N GLN A 521 -12.92 -20.19 -22.26
CA GLN A 521 -12.76 -18.74 -22.27
C GLN A 521 -13.21 -18.08 -23.57
N GLN A 522 -13.05 -18.76 -24.70
CA GLN A 522 -13.53 -18.29 -26.02
C GLN A 522 -15.07 -18.22 -26.12
N ASP A 523 -15.78 -18.97 -25.28
CA ASP A 523 -17.26 -19.01 -25.25
C ASP A 523 -17.90 -17.99 -24.27
N GLY A 524 -17.09 -17.05 -23.64
CA GLY A 524 -17.55 -16.00 -22.75
C GLY A 524 -17.44 -16.40 -21.28
N ALA A 525 -16.21 -16.47 -20.76
CA ALA A 525 -15.93 -16.78 -19.35
C ALA A 525 -16.42 -15.68 -18.39
N ILE A 526 -16.97 -16.11 -17.26
CA ILE A 526 -17.39 -15.23 -16.16
C ILE A 526 -16.20 -14.89 -15.26
N LEU A 527 -15.22 -15.81 -15.13
CA LEU A 527 -14.05 -15.66 -14.28
C LEU A 527 -12.81 -15.31 -15.10
N LYS A 528 -12.04 -14.32 -14.65
CA LYS A 528 -10.69 -14.06 -15.13
C LYS A 528 -9.72 -14.98 -14.40
N GLU A 529 -8.69 -15.47 -15.09
CA GLU A 529 -7.69 -16.40 -14.53
C GLU A 529 -6.29 -15.84 -14.56
N GLU A 530 -6.08 -14.79 -15.31
CA GLU A 530 -4.79 -14.20 -15.56
C GLU A 530 -4.76 -12.76 -15.08
N VAL A 531 -3.73 -12.45 -14.33
CA VAL A 531 -3.41 -11.05 -13.99
C VAL A 531 -2.80 -10.40 -15.21
N GLY A 532 -3.47 -9.44 -15.78
CA GLY A 532 -3.01 -8.63 -16.90
C GLY A 532 -2.68 -7.20 -16.47
N GLU A 533 -2.52 -6.35 -17.46
CA GLU A 533 -2.25 -4.93 -17.30
C GLU A 533 -3.41 -4.18 -16.63
N ASP A 534 -4.65 -4.58 -16.95
CA ASP A 534 -5.88 -3.95 -16.42
C ASP A 534 -6.02 -4.20 -14.91
N GLU A 535 -5.74 -5.41 -14.43
CA GLU A 535 -5.80 -5.75 -13.00
C GLU A 535 -4.76 -4.95 -12.19
N ILE A 536 -3.54 -4.82 -12.70
CA ILE A 536 -2.51 -3.96 -12.10
C ILE A 536 -2.97 -2.50 -12.07
N ALA A 537 -3.51 -2.00 -13.18
CA ALA A 537 -4.00 -0.62 -13.28
C ALA A 537 -5.16 -0.35 -12.29
N GLU A 538 -6.01 -1.34 -12.04
CA GLU A 538 -7.09 -1.23 -11.07
C GLU A 538 -6.59 -1.15 -9.62
N VAL A 539 -5.57 -1.95 -9.27
CA VAL A 539 -4.92 -1.85 -7.95
C VAL A 539 -4.26 -0.48 -7.78
N VAL A 540 -3.52 -0.01 -8.79
CA VAL A 540 -2.93 1.33 -8.76
C VAL A 540 -4.00 2.41 -8.60
N SER A 541 -5.14 2.27 -9.29
CA SER A 541 -6.27 3.20 -9.16
C SER A 541 -6.83 3.22 -7.73
N THR A 542 -6.93 2.05 -7.10
CA THR A 542 -7.41 1.92 -5.72
C THR A 542 -6.46 2.58 -4.72
N TRP A 543 -5.15 2.39 -4.87
CA TRP A 543 -4.14 2.95 -3.96
C TRP A 543 -3.97 4.46 -4.11
N THR A 544 -3.97 4.93 -5.34
CA THR A 544 -3.69 6.34 -5.65
C THR A 544 -4.92 7.21 -5.77
N GLY A 545 -6.10 6.60 -5.94
CA GLY A 545 -7.34 7.31 -6.28
C GLY A 545 -7.36 7.87 -7.70
N ILE A 546 -6.41 7.46 -8.58
CA ILE A 546 -6.29 7.90 -9.97
C ILE A 546 -6.94 6.85 -10.86
N PRO A 547 -7.86 7.18 -11.77
CA PRO A 547 -8.53 6.21 -12.63
C PRO A 547 -7.59 5.71 -13.76
N VAL A 548 -6.53 4.99 -13.39
CA VAL A 548 -5.45 4.55 -14.29
C VAL A 548 -5.99 3.65 -15.41
N THR A 549 -6.96 2.79 -15.12
CA THR A 549 -7.60 1.89 -16.10
C THR A 549 -8.21 2.66 -17.27
N LYS A 550 -8.92 3.75 -16.98
CA LYS A 550 -9.48 4.64 -18.01
C LYS A 550 -8.42 5.46 -18.73
N MET A 551 -7.29 5.74 -18.06
CA MET A 551 -6.19 6.50 -18.66
C MET A 551 -5.40 5.66 -19.66
N MET A 552 -5.23 4.36 -19.46
CA MET A 552 -4.46 3.49 -20.36
C MET A 552 -5.16 3.23 -21.69
N GLN A 553 -6.47 2.99 -21.68
CA GLN A 553 -7.24 2.65 -22.87
C GLN A 553 -7.49 3.80 -23.85
N GLY A 554 -7.23 5.04 -23.45
CA GLY A 554 -7.62 6.21 -24.26
C GLY A 554 -6.73 7.44 -24.12
N GLU A 555 -5.55 7.36 -23.52
CA GLU A 555 -4.74 8.58 -23.26
C GLU A 555 -4.43 9.35 -24.54
N MET A 556 -4.06 8.65 -25.63
CA MET A 556 -3.81 9.27 -26.92
C MET A 556 -5.09 9.77 -27.60
N ALA A 557 -6.19 9.01 -27.55
CA ALA A 557 -7.47 9.43 -28.11
C ALA A 557 -8.04 10.64 -27.33
N LYS A 558 -8.03 10.57 -26.01
CA LYS A 558 -8.42 11.71 -25.15
C LYS A 558 -7.62 12.98 -25.42
N LEU A 559 -6.32 12.88 -25.69
CA LEU A 559 -5.50 14.05 -26.00
C LEU A 559 -5.79 14.65 -27.36
N VAL A 560 -6.27 13.85 -28.33
CA VAL A 560 -6.74 14.33 -29.64
C VAL A 560 -8.02 15.14 -29.46
N ASP A 561 -9.00 14.59 -28.71
CA ASP A 561 -10.32 15.20 -28.52
C ASP A 561 -10.38 16.26 -27.41
N LEU A 562 -9.25 16.51 -26.71
CA LEU A 562 -9.17 17.41 -25.56
C LEU A 562 -9.76 18.80 -25.84
N GLU A 563 -9.45 19.39 -27.00
CA GLU A 563 -9.95 20.72 -27.35
C GLU A 563 -11.46 20.76 -27.50
N ASP A 564 -12.03 19.77 -28.18
CA ASP A 564 -13.45 19.71 -28.47
C ASP A 564 -14.24 19.49 -27.17
N LYS A 565 -13.75 18.60 -26.31
CA LYS A 565 -14.34 18.37 -25.00
C LYS A 565 -14.26 19.57 -24.06
N LEU A 566 -13.15 20.30 -24.07
CA LEU A 566 -13.06 21.54 -23.31
C LEU A 566 -13.98 22.64 -23.85
N ARG A 567 -14.17 22.73 -25.19
CA ARG A 567 -15.12 23.68 -25.82
C ARG A 567 -16.59 23.39 -25.46
N GLU A 568 -16.96 22.12 -25.28
CA GLU A 568 -18.31 21.77 -24.82
C GLU A 568 -18.67 22.45 -23.50
N ARG A 569 -17.69 22.64 -22.60
CA ARG A 569 -17.90 23.20 -21.26
C ARG A 569 -17.45 24.64 -21.11
N VAL A 570 -16.42 25.08 -21.84
CA VAL A 570 -15.87 26.44 -21.77
C VAL A 570 -16.17 27.21 -23.04
N VAL A 571 -17.24 27.98 -23.01
CA VAL A 571 -17.77 28.70 -24.19
C VAL A 571 -17.05 30.02 -24.39
N GLY A 572 -16.71 30.32 -25.65
CA GLY A 572 -16.18 31.63 -26.06
C GLY A 572 -14.70 31.88 -25.73
N GLN A 573 -13.91 30.84 -25.39
CA GLN A 573 -12.52 30.94 -25.01
C GLN A 573 -11.61 30.02 -25.86
N ASP A 574 -11.86 29.90 -27.15
CA ASP A 574 -11.15 28.97 -28.06
C ASP A 574 -9.63 29.08 -28.03
N LYS A 575 -9.10 30.32 -27.94
CA LYS A 575 -7.65 30.52 -27.85
C LYS A 575 -7.06 29.98 -26.56
N ALA A 576 -7.79 30.14 -25.43
CA ALA A 576 -7.35 29.62 -24.14
C ALA A 576 -7.37 28.10 -24.13
N VAL A 577 -8.43 27.48 -24.65
CA VAL A 577 -8.57 26.04 -24.79
C VAL A 577 -7.46 25.45 -25.66
N ALA A 578 -7.22 26.03 -26.86
CA ALA A 578 -6.19 25.55 -27.76
C ALA A 578 -4.76 25.67 -27.18
N ALA A 579 -4.45 26.76 -26.47
CA ALA A 579 -3.15 26.95 -25.83
C ALA A 579 -2.89 25.92 -24.71
N VAL A 580 -3.88 25.69 -23.85
CA VAL A 580 -3.78 24.70 -22.78
C VAL A 580 -3.66 23.28 -23.34
N ALA A 581 -4.51 22.90 -24.29
CA ALA A 581 -4.48 21.58 -24.91
C ALA A 581 -3.15 21.34 -25.66
N GLY A 582 -2.64 22.35 -26.36
CA GLY A 582 -1.34 22.27 -27.03
C GLY A 582 -0.17 22.06 -26.09
N ALA A 583 -0.14 22.73 -24.94
CA ALA A 583 0.91 22.55 -23.93
C ALA A 583 0.85 21.13 -23.29
N ILE A 584 -0.34 20.65 -22.97
CA ILE A 584 -0.54 19.31 -22.41
C ILE A 584 -0.12 18.23 -23.43
N ARG A 585 -0.48 18.36 -24.71
CA ARG A 585 -0.05 17.45 -25.77
C ARG A 585 1.47 17.43 -25.93
N ARG A 586 2.15 18.58 -25.88
CA ARG A 586 3.63 18.64 -25.94
C ARG A 586 4.29 17.90 -24.78
N ASN A 587 3.77 18.06 -23.57
CA ASN A 587 4.29 17.37 -22.40
C ASN A 587 4.09 15.86 -22.50
N ARG A 588 2.88 15.41 -22.85
CA ARG A 588 2.55 13.99 -22.97
C ARG A 588 3.27 13.28 -24.12
N ALA A 589 3.63 14.02 -25.17
CA ALA A 589 4.47 13.53 -26.26
C ALA A 589 5.97 13.42 -25.89
N GLY A 590 6.35 13.74 -24.64
CA GLY A 590 7.75 13.69 -24.19
C GLY A 590 8.63 14.81 -24.73
N LEU A 591 8.05 15.89 -25.26
CA LEU A 591 8.76 17.01 -25.84
C LEU A 591 9.03 18.15 -24.83
N SER A 592 8.59 17.99 -23.57
CA SER A 592 8.84 18.92 -22.47
C SER A 592 9.86 18.34 -21.48
N ASP A 593 10.44 19.21 -20.62
CA ASP A 593 11.36 18.77 -19.56
C ASP A 593 10.66 17.85 -18.58
N PRO A 594 11.12 16.59 -18.38
CA PRO A 594 10.48 15.62 -17.48
C PRO A 594 10.56 16.00 -16.00
N ASN A 595 11.36 17.01 -15.64
CA ASN A 595 11.49 17.49 -14.27
C ASN A 595 10.51 18.60 -13.92
N ARG A 596 9.79 19.16 -14.88
CA ARG A 596 8.81 20.25 -14.68
C ARG A 596 7.38 19.71 -14.55
N PRO A 597 6.43 20.49 -14.01
CA PRO A 597 5.01 20.15 -14.03
C PRO A 597 4.49 19.88 -15.46
N ILE A 598 3.36 19.17 -15.61
CA ILE A 598 2.73 18.88 -16.92
C ILE A 598 2.48 20.18 -17.71
N GLY A 599 2.09 21.24 -17.01
CA GLY A 599 1.92 22.57 -17.57
C GLY A 599 1.73 23.61 -16.49
N SER A 600 2.18 24.82 -16.77
CA SER A 600 2.07 25.98 -15.89
C SER A 600 1.45 27.15 -16.68
N PHE A 601 0.30 27.65 -16.20
CA PHE A 601 -0.51 28.61 -16.91
C PHE A 601 -0.85 29.81 -16.04
N LEU A 602 -0.78 31.01 -16.62
CA LEU A 602 -1.28 32.23 -16.01
C LEU A 602 -2.51 32.75 -16.78
N PHE A 603 -3.69 32.64 -16.17
CA PHE A 603 -4.96 33.07 -16.74
C PHE A 603 -5.27 34.52 -16.36
N LEU A 604 -5.27 35.39 -17.34
CA LEU A 604 -5.57 36.82 -17.22
C LEU A 604 -6.99 37.13 -17.71
N GLY A 605 -7.66 38.06 -17.09
CA GLY A 605 -8.92 38.57 -17.59
C GLY A 605 -9.95 38.88 -16.50
N PRO A 606 -11.08 39.47 -16.87
CA PRO A 606 -12.13 39.89 -15.94
C PRO A 606 -12.74 38.68 -15.17
N THR A 607 -13.51 38.99 -14.14
CA THR A 607 -14.20 37.96 -13.35
C THR A 607 -15.37 37.40 -14.18
N GLY A 608 -15.70 36.12 -14.01
CA GLY A 608 -16.87 35.47 -14.60
C GLY A 608 -16.75 35.12 -16.10
N VAL A 609 -15.52 35.05 -16.66
CA VAL A 609 -15.27 34.70 -18.07
C VAL A 609 -14.89 33.21 -18.29
N GLY A 610 -14.90 32.38 -17.22
CA GLY A 610 -14.64 30.95 -17.34
C GLY A 610 -13.24 30.48 -16.91
N LYS A 611 -12.39 31.32 -16.27
CA LYS A 611 -11.03 30.91 -15.82
C LYS A 611 -11.05 29.67 -14.90
N THR A 612 -11.87 29.70 -13.85
CA THR A 612 -12.02 28.60 -12.91
C THR A 612 -12.73 27.40 -13.55
N GLU A 613 -13.64 27.64 -14.49
CA GLU A 613 -14.35 26.57 -15.18
C GLU A 613 -13.45 25.76 -16.10
N LEU A 614 -12.48 26.41 -16.78
CA LEU A 614 -11.47 25.70 -17.57
C LEU A 614 -10.58 24.81 -16.68
N ALA A 615 -10.24 25.26 -15.46
CA ALA A 615 -9.49 24.46 -14.51
C ALA A 615 -10.27 23.22 -14.04
N LYS A 616 -11.59 23.36 -13.79
CA LYS A 616 -12.49 22.24 -13.46
C LYS A 616 -12.66 21.28 -14.62
N ALA A 617 -12.92 21.78 -15.81
CA ALA A 617 -13.04 20.97 -17.03
C ALA A 617 -11.77 20.15 -17.30
N LEU A 618 -10.61 20.74 -17.05
CA LEU A 618 -9.33 20.03 -17.16
C LEU A 618 -9.19 18.92 -16.10
N ALA A 619 -9.55 19.20 -14.85
CA ALA A 619 -9.48 18.21 -13.79
C ALA A 619 -10.41 17.03 -14.09
N GLU A 620 -11.64 17.30 -14.51
CA GLU A 620 -12.61 16.27 -14.87
C GLU A 620 -12.15 15.44 -16.08
N TYR A 621 -11.69 16.09 -17.14
CA TYR A 621 -11.33 15.37 -18.36
C TYR A 621 -10.03 14.57 -18.25
N LEU A 622 -9.00 15.12 -17.59
CA LEU A 622 -7.70 14.46 -17.47
C LEU A 622 -7.65 13.46 -16.30
N PHE A 623 -8.40 13.74 -15.23
CA PHE A 623 -8.35 12.95 -14.00
C PHE A 623 -9.71 12.36 -13.60
N ASP A 624 -10.70 12.39 -14.51
CA ASP A 624 -12.06 11.86 -14.41
C ASP A 624 -12.87 12.35 -13.17
N THR A 625 -12.42 13.43 -12.52
CA THR A 625 -13.16 14.03 -11.40
C THR A 625 -12.79 15.50 -11.17
N GLU A 626 -13.79 16.34 -10.97
CA GLU A 626 -13.57 17.73 -10.53
C GLU A 626 -12.86 17.81 -9.17
N ARG A 627 -12.95 16.75 -8.35
CA ARG A 627 -12.29 16.67 -7.03
C ARG A 627 -10.77 16.53 -7.12
N ALA A 628 -10.23 16.28 -8.31
CA ALA A 628 -8.79 16.32 -8.56
C ALA A 628 -8.25 17.77 -8.66
N MET A 629 -9.11 18.80 -8.51
CA MET A 629 -8.69 20.18 -8.43
C MET A 629 -8.41 20.59 -6.98
N VAL A 630 -7.20 21.09 -6.73
CA VAL A 630 -6.77 21.71 -5.46
C VAL A 630 -6.84 23.22 -5.65
N ARG A 631 -7.81 23.87 -5.01
CA ARG A 631 -7.97 25.33 -5.08
C ARG A 631 -7.40 26.00 -3.84
N ILE A 632 -6.53 26.99 -4.05
CA ILE A 632 -5.93 27.80 -3.00
C ILE A 632 -6.15 29.28 -3.36
N ASP A 633 -6.81 30.03 -2.49
CA ASP A 633 -7.04 31.45 -2.64
C ASP A 633 -5.82 32.21 -2.11
N MET A 634 -5.11 32.91 -2.98
CA MET A 634 -3.90 33.62 -2.62
C MET A 634 -4.15 34.88 -1.78
N SER A 635 -5.41 35.32 -1.66
CA SER A 635 -5.77 36.39 -0.73
C SER A 635 -5.60 36.01 0.74
N GLU A 636 -5.56 34.71 1.08
CA GLU A 636 -5.24 34.22 2.43
C GLU A 636 -3.73 34.25 2.74
N TYR A 637 -2.88 34.47 1.72
CA TYR A 637 -1.42 34.42 1.80
C TYR A 637 -0.75 35.77 1.54
N MET A 638 -1.42 36.85 1.92
CA MET A 638 -0.90 38.22 1.78
C MET A 638 0.20 38.53 2.77
N GLU A 639 0.27 37.87 3.91
CA GLU A 639 1.22 38.11 4.99
C GLU A 639 2.32 37.04 5.03
N LYS A 640 3.54 37.45 5.41
CA LYS A 640 4.71 36.57 5.44
C LYS A 640 4.51 35.31 6.29
N HIS A 641 3.84 35.42 7.43
CA HIS A 641 3.62 34.25 8.30
C HIS A 641 2.62 33.24 7.72
N SER A 642 1.70 33.69 6.86
CA SER A 642 0.76 32.79 6.17
C SER A 642 1.46 31.89 5.15
N VAL A 643 2.61 32.32 4.60
CA VAL A 643 3.37 31.55 3.61
C VAL A 643 3.84 30.20 4.14
N ALA A 644 4.19 30.14 5.44
CA ALA A 644 4.57 28.91 6.11
C ALA A 644 3.42 27.86 6.12
N ARG A 645 2.16 28.27 6.03
CA ARG A 645 1.00 27.37 5.92
C ARG A 645 0.94 26.62 4.58
N LEU A 646 1.55 27.17 3.51
CA LEU A 646 1.60 26.48 2.21
C LEU A 646 2.54 25.27 2.22
N VAL A 647 3.69 25.41 2.89
CA VAL A 647 4.80 24.44 2.85
C VAL A 647 4.88 23.62 4.14
N GLY A 648 4.35 24.15 5.23
CA GLY A 648 4.47 23.61 6.58
C GLY A 648 5.36 24.46 7.48
N ALA A 649 5.08 24.48 8.78
CA ALA A 649 5.86 25.22 9.75
C ALA A 649 7.21 24.52 10.00
N PRO A 650 8.30 25.29 10.21
CA PRO A 650 9.59 24.71 10.60
C PRO A 650 9.53 24.03 11.98
N PRO A 651 10.48 23.14 12.31
CA PRO A 651 10.54 22.48 13.61
C PRO A 651 10.53 23.50 14.78
N GLY A 652 9.66 23.23 15.76
CA GLY A 652 9.52 24.07 16.96
C GLY A 652 8.48 25.21 16.86
N TYR A 653 7.79 25.36 15.74
CA TYR A 653 6.67 26.30 15.60
C TYR A 653 5.32 25.59 15.67
N VAL A 654 4.28 26.32 16.11
CA VAL A 654 2.88 25.80 16.17
C VAL A 654 2.42 25.43 14.75
N GLY A 655 1.86 24.22 14.61
CA GLY A 655 1.41 23.69 13.30
C GLY A 655 2.47 22.86 12.55
N TYR A 656 3.61 22.52 13.16
CA TYR A 656 4.62 21.64 12.55
C TYR A 656 4.06 20.27 12.17
N ASP A 657 3.19 19.67 13.01
CA ASP A 657 2.61 18.34 12.79
C ASP A 657 1.49 18.34 11.74
N GLU A 658 0.90 19.49 11.42
CA GLU A 658 -0.22 19.60 10.48
C GLU A 658 0.21 19.53 9.00
N GLY A 659 1.51 19.72 8.71
CA GLY A 659 2.03 19.78 7.34
C GLY A 659 1.62 21.05 6.58
N GLY A 660 2.10 21.22 5.35
CA GLY A 660 1.73 22.38 4.51
C GLY A 660 0.48 22.11 3.69
N GLN A 661 -0.38 23.11 3.56
CA GLN A 661 -1.66 22.98 2.85
C GLN A 661 -1.48 22.59 1.37
N LEU A 662 -0.49 23.18 0.68
CA LEU A 662 -0.16 22.85 -0.70
C LEU A 662 0.57 21.50 -0.79
N THR A 663 1.60 21.31 0.06
CA THR A 663 2.45 20.12 0.02
C THR A 663 1.67 18.85 0.40
N GLU A 664 0.83 18.89 1.43
CA GLU A 664 -0.02 17.75 1.81
C GLU A 664 -1.10 17.44 0.78
N ALA A 665 -1.72 18.47 0.18
CA ALA A 665 -2.72 18.26 -0.86
C ALA A 665 -2.13 17.54 -2.08
N VAL A 666 -0.94 17.97 -2.54
CA VAL A 666 -0.26 17.36 -3.69
C VAL A 666 0.35 16.00 -3.34
N ARG A 667 0.86 15.82 -2.13
CA ARG A 667 1.35 14.52 -1.66
C ARG A 667 0.25 13.45 -1.69
N ARG A 668 -0.96 13.83 -1.25
CA ARG A 668 -2.13 12.93 -1.27
C ARG A 668 -2.72 12.73 -2.66
N LYS A 669 -2.61 13.75 -3.54
CA LYS A 669 -3.14 13.75 -4.90
C LYS A 669 -2.09 14.29 -5.87
N PRO A 670 -1.08 13.49 -6.26
CA PRO A 670 -0.01 13.92 -7.14
C PRO A 670 -0.51 14.32 -8.54
N TYR A 671 -1.58 13.68 -9.00
CA TYR A 671 -2.28 13.97 -10.25
C TYR A 671 -3.44 14.91 -9.98
N SER A 672 -3.19 16.20 -10.08
CA SER A 672 -4.18 17.22 -9.75
C SER A 672 -3.96 18.51 -10.57
N VAL A 673 -5.05 19.27 -10.70
CA VAL A 673 -5.00 20.65 -11.18
C VAL A 673 -4.90 21.56 -9.97
N ILE A 674 -3.80 22.25 -9.81
CA ILE A 674 -3.57 23.21 -8.74
C ILE A 674 -4.00 24.57 -9.23
N LEU A 675 -5.08 25.08 -8.67
CA LEU A 675 -5.61 26.43 -8.99
C LEU A 675 -5.20 27.41 -7.89
N LEU A 676 -4.28 28.30 -8.21
CA LEU A 676 -3.88 29.43 -7.36
C LEU A 676 -4.69 30.67 -7.79
N ASP A 677 -5.74 31.00 -7.04
CA ASP A 677 -6.67 32.06 -7.40
C ASP A 677 -6.18 33.43 -6.88
N GLU A 678 -6.31 34.48 -7.68
CA GLU A 678 -5.92 35.86 -7.40
C GLU A 678 -4.43 36.00 -6.99
N VAL A 679 -3.54 35.40 -7.79
CA VAL A 679 -2.12 35.28 -7.49
C VAL A 679 -1.41 36.61 -7.25
N GLU A 680 -1.92 37.73 -7.82
CA GLU A 680 -1.41 39.08 -7.62
C GLU A 680 -1.52 39.60 -6.17
N LYS A 681 -2.36 38.97 -5.35
CA LYS A 681 -2.52 39.32 -3.93
C LYS A 681 -1.51 38.62 -3.01
N ALA A 682 -0.80 37.61 -3.49
CA ALA A 682 0.11 36.82 -2.70
C ALA A 682 1.33 37.61 -2.21
N HIS A 683 1.84 37.26 -1.01
CA HIS A 683 3.11 37.79 -0.53
C HIS A 683 4.27 37.41 -1.48
N PRO A 684 5.27 38.29 -1.67
CA PRO A 684 6.42 38.03 -2.55
C PRO A 684 7.16 36.69 -2.28
N ASP A 685 7.18 36.20 -1.05
CA ASP A 685 7.81 34.92 -0.70
C ASP A 685 7.07 33.69 -1.29
N VAL A 686 5.79 33.80 -1.61
CA VAL A 686 5.03 32.75 -2.32
C VAL A 686 5.63 32.52 -3.71
N PHE A 687 6.02 33.57 -4.41
CA PHE A 687 6.64 33.46 -5.74
C PHE A 687 7.99 32.72 -5.68
N ASN A 688 8.76 32.88 -4.60
CA ASN A 688 10.02 32.15 -4.42
C ASN A 688 9.77 30.62 -4.27
N ILE A 689 8.69 30.23 -3.58
CA ILE A 689 8.25 28.83 -3.48
C ILE A 689 7.80 28.31 -4.84
N LEU A 690 6.97 29.07 -5.54
CA LEU A 690 6.47 28.69 -6.85
C LEU A 690 7.60 28.59 -7.90
N LEU A 691 8.65 29.42 -7.83
CA LEU A 691 9.82 29.27 -8.69
C LEU A 691 10.46 27.90 -8.56
N GLN A 692 10.62 27.37 -7.33
CA GLN A 692 11.17 26.05 -7.12
C GLN A 692 10.27 24.96 -7.73
N VAL A 693 8.95 25.10 -7.58
CA VAL A 693 7.98 24.15 -8.16
C VAL A 693 8.01 24.18 -9.69
N LEU A 694 8.08 25.39 -10.29
CA LEU A 694 8.06 25.57 -11.75
C LEU A 694 9.38 25.14 -12.42
N ASP A 695 10.52 25.20 -11.72
CA ASP A 695 11.84 24.82 -12.24
C ASP A 695 12.16 23.35 -12.03
N ASP A 696 12.07 22.91 -10.77
CA ASP A 696 12.52 21.57 -10.34
C ASP A 696 11.37 20.56 -10.28
N GLY A 697 10.09 20.98 -10.43
CA GLY A 697 8.90 20.14 -10.26
C GLY A 697 8.81 19.47 -8.88
N ARG A 698 9.44 20.05 -7.87
CA ARG A 698 9.45 19.52 -6.49
C ARG A 698 9.50 20.65 -5.46
N LEU A 699 9.02 20.34 -4.26
CA LEU A 699 9.05 21.27 -3.14
C LEU A 699 9.35 20.49 -1.86
N THR A 700 10.29 20.97 -1.06
CA THR A 700 10.58 20.37 0.26
C THR A 700 9.66 20.99 1.29
N ASP A 701 8.92 20.14 2.03
CA ASP A 701 8.02 20.59 3.08
C ASP A 701 8.76 21.00 4.37
N GLY A 702 8.02 21.55 5.35
CA GLY A 702 8.58 21.96 6.64
C GLY A 702 9.14 20.80 7.48
N GLN A 703 8.85 19.56 7.14
CA GLN A 703 9.35 18.34 7.78
C GLN A 703 10.56 17.74 7.04
N GLY A 704 11.02 18.38 5.95
CA GLY A 704 12.17 17.92 5.17
C GLY A 704 11.81 16.90 4.07
N ARG A 705 10.52 16.57 3.87
CA ARG A 705 10.08 15.63 2.84
C ARG A 705 9.98 16.32 1.49
N VAL A 706 10.41 15.66 0.42
CA VAL A 706 10.34 16.17 -0.95
C VAL A 706 9.01 15.76 -1.58
N VAL A 707 8.19 16.75 -1.95
CA VAL A 707 6.91 16.54 -2.64
C VAL A 707 7.07 16.81 -4.13
N SER A 708 6.67 15.87 -4.97
CA SER A 708 6.76 15.97 -6.43
C SER A 708 5.52 16.63 -7.03
N PHE A 709 5.74 17.63 -7.90
CA PHE A 709 4.72 18.34 -8.67
C PHE A 709 4.76 17.99 -10.17
N LYS A 710 5.60 17.03 -10.58
CA LYS A 710 5.81 16.67 -12.00
C LYS A 710 4.54 16.21 -12.69
N ASN A 711 3.60 15.64 -11.94
CA ASN A 711 2.33 15.13 -12.44
C ASN A 711 1.16 16.13 -12.26
N ALA A 712 1.43 17.33 -11.77
CA ALA A 712 0.41 18.35 -11.53
C ALA A 712 0.37 19.35 -12.69
N ILE A 713 -0.81 19.97 -12.88
CA ILE A 713 -1.02 21.12 -13.76
C ILE A 713 -1.22 22.33 -12.85
N ILE A 714 -0.42 23.37 -13.04
CA ILE A 714 -0.47 24.59 -12.23
C ILE A 714 -1.19 25.69 -13.02
N ILE A 715 -2.30 26.16 -12.49
CA ILE A 715 -3.09 27.24 -13.05
C ILE A 715 -3.10 28.40 -12.04
N MET A 716 -2.65 29.53 -12.45
CA MET A 716 -2.68 30.78 -11.68
C MET A 716 -3.70 31.73 -12.31
N THR A 717 -4.62 32.28 -11.54
CA THR A 717 -5.56 33.29 -12.07
C THR A 717 -5.20 34.67 -11.58
N SER A 718 -5.40 35.65 -12.44
CA SER A 718 -5.21 37.04 -12.09
C SER A 718 -6.20 37.95 -12.79
N ASN A 719 -6.55 39.04 -12.13
CA ASN A 719 -7.40 40.08 -12.65
C ASN A 719 -6.59 41.28 -13.22
N ILE A 720 -5.25 41.15 -13.31
CA ILE A 720 -4.37 42.17 -13.89
C ILE A 720 -4.75 42.37 -15.36
N GLY A 721 -4.76 43.60 -15.80
CA GLY A 721 -5.09 44.00 -17.19
C GLY A 721 -6.57 43.94 -17.53
N SER A 722 -7.46 43.52 -16.57
CA SER A 722 -8.91 43.39 -16.81
C SER A 722 -9.56 44.71 -17.30
N GLN A 723 -9.07 45.89 -16.86
CA GLN A 723 -9.56 47.18 -17.33
C GLN A 723 -9.15 47.44 -18.78
N SER A 724 -7.90 47.19 -19.14
CA SER A 724 -7.41 47.34 -20.51
C SER A 724 -8.10 46.39 -21.50
N ILE A 725 -8.40 45.15 -21.04
CA ILE A 725 -9.12 44.13 -21.80
C ILE A 725 -10.57 44.57 -22.06
N ARG A 726 -11.24 45.18 -21.07
CA ARG A 726 -12.59 45.70 -21.20
C ARG A 726 -12.64 46.95 -22.11
N GLU A 727 -11.73 47.89 -21.92
CA GLU A 727 -11.59 49.07 -22.78
C GLU A 727 -11.36 48.67 -24.25
N PHE A 728 -10.53 47.64 -24.50
CA PHE A 728 -10.32 47.10 -25.84
C PHE A 728 -11.58 46.44 -26.43
N ALA A 729 -12.39 45.79 -25.62
CA ALA A 729 -13.67 45.18 -26.03
C ALA A 729 -14.79 46.24 -26.33
N GLY A 730 -14.56 47.53 -26.07
CA GLY A 730 -15.47 48.62 -26.43
C GLY A 730 -16.46 49.00 -25.34
N GLU A 731 -16.20 48.68 -24.07
CA GLU A 731 -16.99 49.07 -22.90
C GLU A 731 -16.65 50.47 -22.41
N ASP A 732 -16.75 51.47 -23.26
CA ASP A 732 -16.68 52.88 -22.82
C ASP A 732 -17.98 53.30 -22.13
N GLN A 733 -17.90 53.69 -20.87
CA GLN A 733 -19.00 53.99 -19.94
C GLN A 733 -19.83 55.24 -20.25
N ASN A 734 -19.83 55.79 -21.47
CA ASN A 734 -20.56 57.05 -21.75
C ASN A 734 -21.26 57.13 -23.09
N GLN A 735 -22.07 56.14 -23.48
CA GLN A 735 -23.18 56.43 -24.39
C GLN A 735 -24.17 55.23 -24.42
N GLY A 736 -25.38 55.42 -23.93
CA GLY A 736 -26.50 54.50 -24.09
C GLY A 736 -26.84 54.24 -25.55
N SER A 737 -26.36 53.15 -26.07
CA SER A 737 -26.84 52.52 -27.31
C SER A 737 -26.33 51.08 -27.35
N GLY A 738 -27.23 50.13 -27.10
CA GLY A 738 -26.90 48.70 -27.22
C GLY A 738 -26.57 48.34 -28.65
N ASN A 739 -25.31 48.08 -28.94
CA ASN A 739 -24.80 47.34 -30.12
C ASN A 739 -23.27 47.47 -30.34
N SER A 740 -22.46 47.43 -29.26
CA SER A 740 -21.02 47.70 -29.46
C SER A 740 -20.17 46.49 -29.91
N MET A 741 -20.53 45.27 -29.60
CA MET A 741 -19.76 44.04 -29.91
C MET A 741 -19.94 43.61 -31.37
N GLY A 742 -21.12 43.78 -31.95
CA GLY A 742 -21.38 43.60 -33.40
C GLY A 742 -20.57 44.56 -34.24
N LYS A 743 -20.42 45.78 -33.77
CA LYS A 743 -19.66 46.85 -34.49
C LYS A 743 -18.16 46.63 -34.40
N VAL A 744 -17.61 46.16 -33.28
CA VAL A 744 -16.16 45.80 -33.17
C VAL A 744 -15.83 44.59 -34.01
N MET A 745 -16.74 43.61 -34.10
CA MET A 745 -16.57 42.44 -34.97
C MET A 745 -16.79 42.81 -36.43
N GLU A 746 -17.72 43.75 -36.74
CA GLU A 746 -17.97 44.30 -38.06
C GLU A 746 -16.84 45.26 -38.50
N ASP A 747 -16.29 46.07 -37.59
CA ASP A 747 -15.07 46.86 -37.77
C ASP A 747 -13.82 45.99 -37.94
N LEU A 748 -13.70 44.85 -37.25
CA LEU A 748 -12.65 43.86 -37.47
C LEU A 748 -12.78 43.09 -38.79
N MET A 749 -13.99 42.94 -39.31
CA MET A 749 -14.25 42.34 -40.62
C MET A 749 -14.15 43.37 -41.77
N THR A 750 -14.29 44.66 -41.48
CA THR A 750 -14.21 45.74 -42.45
C THR A 750 -12.97 46.62 -42.33
N ALA A 751 -12.22 46.58 -41.21
CA ALA A 751 -10.99 47.32 -41.02
C ALA A 751 -9.80 46.57 -41.64
N ASP A 752 -8.84 47.32 -42.21
CA ASP A 752 -7.57 46.78 -42.63
C ASP A 752 -6.95 45.92 -41.59
N VAL A 753 -6.57 44.67 -41.95
CA VAL A 753 -5.92 43.68 -41.09
C VAL A 753 -4.75 44.26 -40.27
N GLU A 754 -4.12 45.28 -40.82
CA GLU A 754 -3.01 46.04 -40.23
C GLU A 754 -3.46 46.88 -39.01
N VAL A 755 -4.66 47.49 -39.02
CA VAL A 755 -5.18 48.31 -37.91
C VAL A 755 -5.60 47.40 -36.76
N ALA A 756 -6.21 46.28 -37.05
CA ALA A 756 -6.60 45.27 -36.04
C ALA A 756 -5.36 44.66 -35.35
N ALA A 757 -4.34 44.32 -36.16
CA ALA A 757 -3.05 43.82 -35.63
C ALA A 757 -2.34 44.83 -34.72
N LYS A 758 -2.39 46.12 -35.08
CA LYS A 758 -1.80 47.21 -34.30
C LYS A 758 -2.50 47.41 -32.95
N ARG A 759 -3.85 47.43 -32.93
CA ARG A 759 -4.64 47.50 -31.68
C ARG A 759 -4.39 46.30 -30.74
N LEU A 760 -4.30 45.09 -31.31
CA LEU A 760 -3.97 43.88 -30.55
C LEU A 760 -2.56 43.97 -29.96
N ALA A 761 -1.59 44.48 -30.72
CA ALA A 761 -0.23 44.70 -30.25
C ALA A 761 -0.18 45.74 -29.10
N GLU A 762 -0.96 46.84 -29.20
CA GLU A 762 -1.09 47.84 -28.13
C GLU A 762 -1.70 47.25 -26.84
N LEU A 763 -2.74 46.42 -26.94
CA LEU A 763 -3.32 45.70 -25.81
C LEU A 763 -2.28 44.79 -25.15
N ASN A 764 -1.61 43.93 -25.96
CA ASN A 764 -0.60 43.02 -25.47
C ASN A 764 0.56 43.78 -24.78
N ASN A 765 0.97 44.94 -25.27
CA ASN A 765 1.98 45.79 -24.63
C ASN A 765 1.49 46.28 -23.25
N LYS A 766 0.26 46.81 -23.18
CA LYS A 766 -0.33 47.27 -21.92
C LYS A 766 -0.44 46.16 -20.89
N ILE A 767 -0.85 44.96 -21.29
CA ILE A 767 -0.94 43.77 -20.43
C ILE A 767 0.48 43.36 -19.95
N ASN A 768 1.45 43.31 -20.86
CA ASN A 768 2.84 42.99 -20.55
C ASN A 768 3.47 43.98 -19.57
N ASP A 769 3.20 45.29 -19.74
CA ASP A 769 3.68 46.33 -18.83
C ASP A 769 3.04 46.16 -17.44
N ALA A 770 1.73 45.87 -17.36
CA ALA A 770 1.05 45.62 -16.11
C ALA A 770 1.60 44.36 -15.41
N LEU A 771 1.89 43.26 -16.14
CA LEU A 771 2.51 42.07 -15.63
C LEU A 771 3.91 42.31 -15.10
N ARG A 772 4.76 43.04 -15.83
CA ARG A 772 6.14 43.38 -15.40
C ARG A 772 6.17 44.28 -14.16
N ASN A 773 5.14 45.08 -13.96
CA ASN A 773 5.03 45.93 -12.76
C ASN A 773 4.60 45.13 -11.52
N THR A 774 3.93 44.00 -11.70
CA THR A 774 3.40 43.17 -10.58
C THR A 774 4.27 41.96 -10.30
N PHE A 775 4.74 41.29 -11.34
CA PHE A 775 5.53 40.06 -11.20
C PHE A 775 6.98 40.25 -11.63
N ARG A 776 7.89 39.56 -10.97
CA ARG A 776 9.31 39.57 -11.36
C ARG A 776 9.50 38.87 -12.70
N PRO A 777 10.41 39.36 -13.55
CA PRO A 777 10.68 38.76 -14.86
C PRO A 777 11.07 37.29 -14.78
N GLU A 778 11.80 36.90 -13.74
CA GLU A 778 12.20 35.52 -13.47
C GLU A 778 10.99 34.56 -13.32
N PHE A 779 9.94 35.03 -12.66
CA PHE A 779 8.71 34.26 -12.46
C PHE A 779 7.93 34.09 -13.77
N LEU A 780 7.76 35.19 -14.52
CA LEU A 780 7.06 35.17 -15.82
C LEU A 780 7.74 34.27 -16.85
N ASN A 781 9.07 34.20 -16.85
CA ASN A 781 9.86 33.39 -17.78
C ASN A 781 9.77 31.86 -17.47
N ARG A 782 9.23 31.48 -16.31
CA ARG A 782 9.07 30.07 -15.90
C ARG A 782 7.68 29.53 -16.18
N ILE A 783 6.75 30.40 -16.52
CA ILE A 783 5.37 30.04 -16.88
C ILE A 783 5.37 29.61 -18.34
N ASP A 784 4.78 28.46 -18.65
CA ASP A 784 4.75 27.91 -20.00
C ASP A 784 3.89 28.79 -20.93
N GLU A 785 2.72 29.23 -20.46
CA GLU A 785 1.82 30.05 -21.27
C GLU A 785 1.07 31.10 -20.42
N VAL A 786 1.04 32.35 -20.90
CA VAL A 786 0.21 33.43 -20.36
C VAL A 786 -1.01 33.59 -21.26
N ILE A 787 -2.17 33.30 -20.73
CA ILE A 787 -3.41 33.17 -21.51
C ILE A 787 -4.39 34.26 -21.11
N THR A 788 -4.80 35.06 -22.08
CA THR A 788 -5.78 36.13 -21.88
C THR A 788 -7.18 35.63 -22.22
N PHE A 789 -8.08 35.71 -21.26
CA PHE A 789 -9.50 35.41 -21.42
C PHE A 789 -10.24 36.65 -21.92
N ASN A 790 -11.01 36.44 -22.96
CA ASN A 790 -11.81 37.51 -23.54
C ASN A 790 -13.12 37.73 -22.71
N PRO A 791 -13.66 38.96 -22.67
CA PRO A 791 -15.00 39.20 -22.15
C PRO A 791 -16.03 38.36 -22.94
N LEU A 792 -17.05 37.86 -22.23
CA LEU A 792 -18.11 37.06 -22.86
C LEU A 792 -19.01 38.00 -23.73
N SER A 793 -19.41 37.49 -24.90
CA SER A 793 -20.45 38.11 -25.69
C SER A 793 -21.85 37.65 -25.25
N ILE A 794 -22.89 38.39 -25.53
CA ILE A 794 -24.28 37.99 -25.28
C ILE A 794 -24.60 36.67 -26.00
N ALA A 795 -24.08 36.49 -27.23
CA ALA A 795 -24.21 35.24 -27.97
C ALA A 795 -23.57 34.01 -27.27
N ALA A 796 -22.53 34.24 -26.46
CA ALA A 796 -21.90 33.16 -25.65
C ALA A 796 -22.71 32.82 -24.40
N MET A 797 -23.64 33.68 -23.98
CA MET A 797 -24.44 33.46 -22.77
C MET A 797 -25.50 32.36 -22.94
N GLU A 798 -26.12 32.24 -24.10
CA GLU A 798 -27.16 31.27 -24.37
C GLU A 798 -26.65 29.79 -24.18
N PRO A 799 -25.52 29.39 -24.78
CA PRO A 799 -24.93 28.09 -24.46
C PRO A 799 -24.59 27.90 -22.96
N ILE A 800 -24.11 28.96 -22.28
CA ILE A 800 -23.80 28.90 -20.84
C ILE A 800 -25.06 28.69 -20.00
N VAL A 801 -26.20 29.33 -20.37
CA VAL A 801 -27.50 29.07 -19.76
C VAL A 801 -27.86 27.59 -19.91
N GLY A 802 -27.69 27.04 -21.14
CA GLY A 802 -27.94 25.63 -21.41
C GLY A 802 -27.16 24.69 -20.50
N LEU A 803 -25.84 24.94 -20.30
CA LEU A 803 -24.98 24.16 -19.41
C LEU A 803 -25.43 24.23 -17.96
N GLN A 804 -25.76 25.42 -17.44
CA GLN A 804 -26.23 25.55 -16.05
C GLN A 804 -27.62 24.95 -15.82
N LEU A 805 -28.48 24.93 -16.84
CA LEU A 805 -29.76 24.24 -16.78
C LEU A 805 -29.62 22.71 -16.84
N ALA A 806 -28.57 22.20 -17.50
CA ALA A 806 -28.28 20.78 -17.49
C ALA A 806 -28.00 20.27 -16.08
N ASP A 807 -27.24 21.04 -15.27
CA ASP A 807 -27.00 20.72 -13.84
C ASP A 807 -28.29 20.66 -13.00
N VAL A 808 -29.29 21.47 -13.37
CA VAL A 808 -30.59 21.47 -12.69
C VAL A 808 -31.42 20.27 -13.13
N ARG A 809 -31.38 19.93 -14.43
CA ARG A 809 -32.06 18.76 -15.00
C ARG A 809 -31.56 17.47 -14.39
N GLU A 810 -30.22 17.32 -14.23
CA GLU A 810 -29.60 16.15 -13.60
C GLU A 810 -30.12 15.93 -12.19
N ARG A 811 -30.21 16.99 -11.36
CA ARG A 811 -30.77 16.89 -10.00
C ARG A 811 -32.24 16.56 -9.95
N LEU A 812 -33.02 16.90 -10.97
CA LEU A 812 -34.44 16.60 -11.08
C LEU A 812 -34.69 15.19 -11.63
N ALA A 813 -33.67 14.59 -12.34
CA ALA A 813 -33.77 13.27 -12.91
C ALA A 813 -33.99 12.17 -11.87
N ASP A 814 -33.43 12.32 -10.64
CA ASP A 814 -33.63 11.39 -9.53
C ASP A 814 -35.12 11.23 -9.15
N ARG A 815 -35.88 12.29 -9.37
CA ARG A 815 -37.36 12.33 -9.17
C ARG A 815 -38.17 12.14 -10.45
N ARG A 816 -37.48 11.81 -11.58
CA ARG A 816 -38.10 11.67 -12.90
C ARG A 816 -38.88 12.92 -13.39
N ILE A 817 -38.45 14.12 -12.95
CA ILE A 817 -39.08 15.39 -13.34
C ILE A 817 -38.31 15.93 -14.54
N ASP A 818 -39.02 16.12 -15.66
CA ASP A 818 -38.48 16.72 -16.87
C ASP A 818 -38.58 18.25 -16.82
N LEU A 819 -37.43 18.96 -16.91
CA LEU A 819 -37.38 20.41 -16.95
C LEU A 819 -37.20 20.90 -18.41
N VAL A 820 -38.21 21.56 -18.94
CA VAL A 820 -38.18 22.21 -20.25
C VAL A 820 -38.13 23.74 -20.04
N VAL A 821 -37.16 24.40 -20.62
CA VAL A 821 -37.09 25.89 -20.64
C VAL A 821 -37.29 26.32 -22.08
N THR A 822 -38.27 27.22 -22.32
CA THR A 822 -38.55 27.66 -23.69
C THR A 822 -37.42 28.52 -24.25
N PRO A 823 -37.24 28.58 -25.59
CA PRO A 823 -36.22 29.43 -26.20
C PRO A 823 -36.34 30.92 -25.80
N ALA A 824 -37.54 31.44 -25.61
CA ALA A 824 -37.78 32.80 -25.13
C ALA A 824 -37.26 32.99 -23.70
N ALA A 825 -37.49 32.00 -22.79
CA ALA A 825 -37.00 32.06 -21.43
C ALA A 825 -35.45 31.90 -21.40
N MET A 826 -34.88 31.11 -22.29
CA MET A 826 -33.42 30.97 -22.41
C MET A 826 -32.76 32.28 -22.86
N GLU A 827 -33.33 32.99 -23.85
CA GLU A 827 -32.88 34.29 -24.31
C GLU A 827 -32.96 35.35 -23.19
N HIS A 828 -34.07 35.41 -22.48
CA HIS A 828 -34.22 36.31 -21.31
C HIS A 828 -33.22 35.99 -20.20
N LEU A 829 -32.99 34.73 -19.86
CA LEU A 829 -31.97 34.32 -18.88
C LEU A 829 -30.55 34.73 -19.34
N ALA A 830 -30.25 34.67 -20.63
CA ALA A 830 -28.97 35.07 -21.18
C ALA A 830 -28.77 36.60 -21.08
N ILE A 831 -29.82 37.40 -21.35
CA ILE A 831 -29.74 38.84 -21.28
C ILE A 831 -29.69 39.34 -19.84
N ASP A 832 -30.61 38.86 -18.98
CA ASP A 832 -30.72 39.30 -17.58
C ASP A 832 -29.56 38.76 -16.71
N GLY A 833 -28.97 37.66 -17.11
CA GLY A 833 -27.84 37.02 -16.44
C GLY A 833 -26.47 37.55 -16.83
N TYR A 834 -26.39 38.42 -17.82
CA TYR A 834 -25.18 39.05 -18.29
C TYR A 834 -24.91 40.36 -17.56
N ASP A 835 -23.68 40.48 -17.03
CA ASP A 835 -23.19 41.74 -16.47
C ASP A 835 -21.83 42.06 -17.12
N PRO A 836 -21.65 43.24 -17.70
CA PRO A 836 -20.41 43.64 -18.31
C PRO A 836 -19.18 43.61 -17.42
N VAL A 837 -19.33 43.76 -16.10
CA VAL A 837 -18.24 43.77 -15.13
C VAL A 837 -18.00 42.36 -14.55
N TYR A 838 -19.08 41.62 -14.28
CA TYR A 838 -19.02 40.34 -13.62
C TYR A 838 -19.27 39.13 -14.54
N GLY A 839 -19.41 39.39 -15.87
CA GLY A 839 -19.60 38.33 -16.87
C GLY A 839 -20.84 37.46 -16.60
N ALA A 840 -20.68 36.16 -16.67
CA ALA A 840 -21.75 35.19 -16.41
C ALA A 840 -21.96 34.87 -14.91
N ARG A 841 -21.25 35.53 -13.96
CA ARG A 841 -21.37 35.23 -12.53
C ARG A 841 -22.78 35.47 -11.96
N PRO A 842 -23.57 36.53 -12.39
CA PRO A 842 -24.94 36.71 -11.91
C PRO A 842 -25.91 35.66 -12.42
N LEU A 843 -25.66 35.02 -13.55
CA LEU A 843 -26.55 34.04 -14.18
C LEU A 843 -26.93 32.89 -13.24
N ARG A 844 -25.98 32.37 -12.51
CA ARG A 844 -26.24 31.26 -11.57
C ARG A 844 -27.27 31.60 -10.50
N ARG A 845 -27.22 32.84 -9.98
CA ARG A 845 -28.22 33.34 -9.00
C ARG A 845 -29.59 33.58 -9.64
N LEU A 846 -29.57 34.04 -10.89
CA LEU A 846 -30.82 34.24 -11.64
C LEU A 846 -31.48 32.90 -11.91
N ILE A 847 -30.77 31.88 -12.41
CA ILE A 847 -31.34 30.53 -12.62
C ILE A 847 -31.81 29.92 -11.30
N GLN A 848 -31.09 30.11 -10.21
CA GLN A 848 -31.55 29.64 -8.91
C GLN A 848 -32.89 30.26 -8.53
N ARG A 849 -33.02 31.56 -8.63
CA ARG A 849 -34.23 32.29 -8.23
C ARG A 849 -35.42 32.05 -9.16
N GLU A 850 -35.18 32.13 -10.49
CA GLU A 850 -36.28 32.12 -11.46
C GLU A 850 -36.65 30.72 -11.95
N VAL A 851 -35.72 29.74 -11.84
CA VAL A 851 -36.00 28.37 -12.26
C VAL A 851 -36.05 27.44 -11.06
N THR A 852 -34.92 27.31 -10.31
CA THR A 852 -34.81 26.27 -9.26
C THR A 852 -35.78 26.51 -8.10
N ASP A 853 -35.85 27.74 -7.57
CA ASP A 853 -36.75 28.06 -6.44
C ASP A 853 -38.23 27.96 -6.83
N ARG A 854 -38.57 28.29 -8.10
CA ARG A 854 -39.95 28.10 -8.62
C ARG A 854 -40.31 26.63 -8.70
N VAL A 855 -39.46 25.79 -9.32
CA VAL A 855 -39.69 24.35 -9.41
C VAL A 855 -39.77 23.73 -8.01
N ALA A 856 -38.87 24.13 -7.10
CA ALA A 856 -38.89 23.65 -5.71
C ALA A 856 -40.20 24.01 -4.99
N THR A 857 -40.72 25.25 -5.22
CA THR A 857 -41.99 25.70 -4.63
C THR A 857 -43.15 24.86 -5.15
N GLU A 858 -43.18 24.56 -6.44
CA GLU A 858 -44.23 23.73 -7.06
C GLU A 858 -44.20 22.28 -6.56
N ILE A 859 -43.00 21.75 -6.35
CA ILE A 859 -42.81 20.41 -5.75
C ILE A 859 -43.31 20.39 -4.30
N ILE A 860 -43.00 21.41 -3.49
CA ILE A 860 -43.41 21.51 -2.09
C ILE A 860 -44.92 21.70 -1.98
N ASN A 861 -45.52 22.47 -2.90
CA ASN A 861 -46.98 22.69 -2.93
C ASN A 861 -47.76 21.45 -3.42
N GLY A 862 -47.06 20.41 -3.91
CA GLY A 862 -47.65 19.17 -4.40
C GLY A 862 -48.28 19.33 -5.79
N THR A 863 -47.98 20.41 -6.55
CA THR A 863 -48.44 20.60 -7.92
C THR A 863 -47.59 19.81 -8.93
N VAL A 864 -46.30 19.50 -8.59
CA VAL A 864 -45.38 18.70 -9.37
C VAL A 864 -45.23 17.34 -8.70
N HIS A 865 -45.64 16.27 -9.39
CA HIS A 865 -45.43 14.89 -8.95
C HIS A 865 -44.22 14.25 -9.65
N ASP A 866 -43.75 13.14 -9.13
CA ASP A 866 -42.68 12.36 -9.77
C ASP A 866 -43.16 11.91 -11.16
N GLY A 867 -42.36 12.14 -12.21
CA GLY A 867 -42.72 11.88 -13.60
C GLY A 867 -43.40 13.07 -14.32
N ALA A 868 -43.54 14.22 -13.69
CA ALA A 868 -44.09 15.42 -14.30
C ALA A 868 -43.10 16.14 -15.23
N THR A 869 -43.64 16.91 -16.17
CA THR A 869 -42.89 17.86 -17.00
C THR A 869 -43.19 19.27 -16.53
N VAL A 870 -42.11 20.02 -16.16
CA VAL A 870 -42.19 21.43 -15.77
C VAL A 870 -41.62 22.29 -16.89
N THR A 871 -42.47 23.15 -17.49
CA THR A 871 -42.05 24.08 -18.54
C THR A 871 -41.91 25.47 -17.95
N VAL A 872 -40.73 26.06 -18.03
CA VAL A 872 -40.45 27.46 -17.67
C VAL A 872 -40.50 28.32 -18.93
N ASP A 873 -41.31 29.38 -18.90
CA ASP A 873 -41.62 30.26 -20.02
C ASP A 873 -41.64 31.74 -19.58
N ILE A 874 -41.78 32.65 -20.52
CA ILE A 874 -41.98 34.08 -20.29
C ILE A 874 -43.41 34.43 -20.58
N ASP A 875 -44.07 35.15 -19.68
CA ASP A 875 -45.44 35.70 -19.89
C ASP A 875 -45.48 36.92 -20.79
N GLY A 876 -46.69 37.40 -21.10
CA GLY A 876 -46.89 38.60 -21.97
C GLY A 876 -46.36 39.92 -21.37
N GLU A 877 -46.00 39.91 -20.07
CA GLU A 877 -45.43 41.05 -19.34
C GLU A 877 -43.88 40.93 -19.20
N GLY A 878 -43.27 39.88 -19.75
CA GLY A 878 -41.84 39.63 -19.66
C GLY A 878 -41.38 39.00 -18.35
N GLN A 879 -42.32 38.39 -17.57
CA GLN A 879 -41.95 37.70 -16.31
C GLN A 879 -41.86 36.21 -16.52
N TYR A 880 -40.96 35.56 -15.73
CA TYR A 880 -40.81 34.11 -15.75
C TYR A 880 -42.06 33.43 -15.14
N CYS A 881 -42.60 32.45 -15.83
CA CYS A 881 -43.74 31.66 -15.37
C CYS A 881 -43.41 30.14 -15.53
N SER A 882 -44.07 29.31 -14.72
CA SER A 882 -43.97 27.86 -14.78
C SER A 882 -45.31 27.24 -15.17
N LYS A 883 -45.27 26.23 -16.05
CA LYS A 883 -46.44 25.40 -16.40
C LYS A 883 -46.07 23.95 -16.05
N VAL A 884 -46.99 23.29 -15.34
CA VAL A 884 -46.77 21.91 -14.88
C VAL A 884 -47.71 20.99 -15.65
N GLU A 885 -47.17 19.99 -16.29
CA GLU A 885 -47.90 18.91 -16.94
C GLU A 885 -47.61 17.61 -16.17
N ASN A 886 -48.53 17.17 -15.32
CA ASN A 886 -48.43 15.88 -14.68
C ASN A 886 -48.89 14.82 -15.71
N ARG A 887 -48.03 13.93 -16.14
CA ARG A 887 -48.42 12.78 -16.95
C ARG A 887 -49.34 11.91 -16.08
N HIS A 888 -50.62 11.92 -16.41
CA HIS A 888 -51.52 10.88 -15.94
C HIS A 888 -50.94 9.54 -16.38
N GLU A 889 -50.93 8.55 -15.48
CA GLU A 889 -50.52 7.19 -15.74
C GLU A 889 -51.01 6.66 -17.08
N LEU A 890 -50.21 6.75 -18.12
CA LEU A 890 -50.36 5.99 -19.34
C LEU A 890 -49.58 4.73 -19.17
N ASN A 891 -50.28 3.64 -18.92
CA ASN A 891 -49.92 2.23 -19.03
C ASN A 891 -48.41 1.91 -19.12
N ALA A 892 -47.90 1.28 -18.07
CA ALA A 892 -46.55 0.73 -17.93
C ALA A 892 -46.11 -0.27 -19.04
N GLY A 893 -46.93 -0.47 -20.09
CA GLY A 893 -46.65 -1.32 -21.22
C GLY A 893 -45.94 -0.65 -22.40
N ASP A 894 -46.13 0.66 -22.61
CA ASP A 894 -45.56 1.33 -23.79
C ASP A 894 -44.14 1.88 -23.59
N ASP A 895 -43.71 2.12 -22.35
CA ASP A 895 -42.39 2.64 -22.04
C ASP A 895 -41.26 1.54 -22.13
N ILE A 896 -41.62 0.27 -21.88
CA ILE A 896 -40.67 -0.85 -21.97
C ILE A 896 -40.38 -1.17 -23.45
N VAL A 897 -41.35 -1.01 -24.36
CA VAL A 897 -41.15 -1.22 -25.81
C VAL A 897 -40.30 -0.08 -26.37
N ALA A 898 -40.49 1.15 -25.95
CA ALA A 898 -39.70 2.32 -26.39
C ALA A 898 -38.25 2.32 -25.86
N GLN A 899 -37.99 1.76 -24.66
CA GLN A 899 -36.63 1.56 -24.14
C GLN A 899 -35.95 0.37 -24.80
N ALA A 900 -36.64 -0.72 -25.07
CA ALA A 900 -36.10 -1.86 -25.81
C ALA A 900 -35.73 -1.51 -27.25
N GLU A 901 -36.54 -0.68 -27.94
CA GLU A 901 -36.20 -0.20 -29.29
C GLU A 901 -34.99 0.77 -29.31
N ARG A 902 -34.79 1.58 -28.26
CA ARG A 902 -33.58 2.42 -28.13
C ARG A 902 -32.32 1.62 -27.82
N PHE A 903 -32.45 0.50 -27.10
CA PHE A 903 -31.30 -0.41 -26.84
C PHE A 903 -30.94 -1.30 -28.01
N LEU A 904 -31.90 -1.65 -28.86
CA LEU A 904 -31.69 -2.49 -30.08
C LEU A 904 -31.36 -1.68 -31.33
N GLY A 905 -31.57 -0.36 -31.34
CA GLY A 905 -31.28 0.54 -32.49
C GLY A 905 -29.89 1.18 -32.47
N GLY A 906 -29.01 0.81 -31.56
CA GLY A 906 -27.65 1.38 -31.39
C GLY A 906 -26.52 0.53 -31.98
N GLN A 907 -26.84 -0.41 -32.89
CA GLN A 907 -25.83 -1.14 -33.69
C GLN A 907 -26.12 -0.99 -35.19
N GLU A 908 -25.72 0.13 -35.77
CA GLU A 908 -25.24 0.26 -37.13
C GLU A 908 -24.12 1.29 -37.19
#